data_69f6930fcfea602ece75c76e530058d9
#
_entry.id   69f6930fcfea602ece75c76e530058d9
#
_cell.length_a   1.000
_cell.length_b   1.000
_cell.length_c   1.000
_cell.angle_alpha   90.00
_cell.angle_beta   90.00
_cell.angle_gamma   90.00
#
_symmetry.space_group_name_H-M   'P 1'
#
loop_
_entity.id
_entity.type
_entity.pdbx_description
1 polymer ?
#
loop_
_entity_poly.entity_id
_entity_poly.type
_entity_poly.pdbx_seq_one_letter_code
_entity_poly.pdbx_strand_id
1 'polypeptide(L)'
;MLFENKSDFKRKWINDIKVKTTVSDESYLGNLFDKYYCENSISFNNSVSGKDFDLKPYRFIKELDNYVMCENGAFYMQHNDKLSSLFTPIVSNRATRDYYKKLMFNAKQEKDFVNVGNYNTKQSNVKVTSNALYGSMINPFSPFYNYDIASSITIRGRSTVSLNSLTLESMLGSYRPYKVEIILDMIDKIINKDIDSNILDKIDINPTDDQILLNLLKHHYDSYYGKLILINRIKDLSLNERKLVFYANNAKDFFKIPYVQELMRTISYKMKLNYPEYRKLDDDPKRFNKWRDLIYLDPGKPPTCIKEEVQEYSNMARQLLFGYFWYGADMNKYGEKLYNTQDSFKELKREVILLNDTDSKIYYLNNGIDMIKNIDGVYDNLKEYGDEMVDFILGSFIIHTVDECIIEGLDRYTGQCNISKEYRGIVQYKYEYFFRYLQPTKGAKNYIGFITIQEGNFLPIPEIDLKGLPLKKSNFNKSMAELAKDVAINDIATVEKPDIKHILSKVHKYRMHLVENFKKEDNLEIFTPFKLNEKPKDILPSDHRLKAVNLFNTLFGDTELGKIEIPGVFLMTKIDFTNKEDYIKENYKKEYDRLVKYTKNMSFNRLKDKYLDNKNKLMNNPKFVVNDEVQEYFDEVDTLVLKRRYTDDKIKDFKTEWRKRNKVYKNDNLRLAINALELRTVNIKDISKIALPIDSNFVPKFITEFVDLTDITVFDNLIATLIEGLGILCVRNNGDGKGRQMITNVVKYY
;
A
#
# COMPACT_ATOMS: atom_id res chain seq x y z
N MET A 1 -23.97 -14.31 32.49
CA MET A 1 -23.96 -14.75 33.89
C MET A 1 -23.03 -13.80 34.66
N LEU A 2 -23.59 -13.08 35.64
CA LEU A 2 -22.85 -12.06 36.37
C LEU A 2 -22.09 -12.71 37.53
N PHE A 3 -20.80 -12.45 37.60
CA PHE A 3 -19.98 -12.93 38.73
C PHE A 3 -20.11 -11.95 39.88
N GLU A 4 -20.60 -12.45 41.01
CA GLU A 4 -20.76 -11.58 42.18
C GLU A 4 -19.45 -11.44 42.96
N ASN A 5 -18.58 -12.44 42.88
CA ASN A 5 -17.28 -12.49 43.57
C ASN A 5 -16.26 -13.41 42.90
N LYS A 6 -15.03 -13.43 43.43
CA LYS A 6 -13.94 -14.31 42.97
C LYS A 6 -14.31 -15.79 42.91
N SER A 7 -15.07 -16.27 43.90
CA SER A 7 -15.44 -17.68 43.99
C SER A 7 -16.35 -18.11 42.87
N ASP A 8 -17.31 -17.27 42.45
CA ASP A 8 -18.18 -17.50 41.31
C ASP A 8 -17.42 -17.51 40.00
N PHE A 9 -16.45 -16.60 39.86
CA PHE A 9 -15.56 -16.58 38.71
C PHE A 9 -14.68 -17.85 38.65
N LYS A 10 -14.08 -18.24 39.75
CA LYS A 10 -13.29 -19.46 39.84
C LYS A 10 -14.09 -20.70 39.47
N ARG A 11 -15.31 -20.84 40.01
CA ARG A 11 -16.20 -21.96 39.71
C ARG A 11 -16.55 -22.03 38.23
N LYS A 12 -16.88 -20.90 37.63
CA LYS A 12 -17.17 -20.87 36.20
C LYS A 12 -15.92 -21.21 35.37
N TRP A 13 -14.77 -20.65 35.69
CA TRP A 13 -13.53 -20.94 34.98
C TRP A 13 -13.18 -22.44 35.03
N ILE A 14 -13.32 -23.07 36.20
CA ILE A 14 -13.15 -24.52 36.35
C ILE A 14 -14.14 -25.27 35.46
N ASN A 15 -15.41 -24.90 35.46
CA ASN A 15 -16.42 -25.57 34.66
C ASN A 15 -16.13 -25.41 33.15
N ASP A 16 -15.75 -24.22 32.70
CA ASP A 16 -15.41 -23.94 31.30
C ASP A 16 -14.20 -24.76 30.84
N ILE A 17 -13.17 -24.93 31.71
CA ILE A 17 -12.01 -25.79 31.42
C ILE A 17 -12.42 -27.25 31.34
N LYS A 18 -13.23 -27.73 32.27
CA LYS A 18 -13.73 -29.13 32.27
C LYS A 18 -14.53 -29.45 31.00
N VAL A 19 -15.31 -28.53 30.53
CA VAL A 19 -16.11 -28.68 29.28
C VAL A 19 -15.22 -28.67 28.04
N LYS A 20 -14.16 -27.87 28.06
CA LYS A 20 -13.28 -27.64 26.89
C LYS A 20 -12.05 -28.55 26.83
N THR A 21 -11.75 -29.27 27.87
CA THR A 21 -10.56 -30.11 27.98
C THR A 21 -10.89 -31.47 28.62
N THR A 22 -9.96 -32.41 28.54
CA THR A 22 -10.06 -33.71 29.24
C THR A 22 -9.69 -33.63 30.73
N VAL A 23 -9.37 -32.44 31.23
CA VAL A 23 -8.97 -32.24 32.64
C VAL A 23 -10.22 -32.10 33.49
N SER A 24 -10.54 -33.12 34.30
CA SER A 24 -11.72 -33.18 35.16
C SER A 24 -11.42 -32.95 36.65
N ASP A 25 -10.16 -32.94 37.06
CA ASP A 25 -9.77 -32.76 38.46
C ASP A 25 -9.96 -31.30 38.92
N GLU A 26 -11.03 -31.08 39.67
CA GLU A 26 -11.39 -29.74 40.19
C GLU A 26 -10.37 -29.20 41.19
N SER A 27 -9.72 -30.09 41.99
CA SER A 27 -8.70 -29.67 42.93
C SER A 27 -7.45 -29.16 42.21
N TYR A 28 -7.02 -29.88 41.18
CA TYR A 28 -5.93 -29.44 40.31
C TYR A 28 -6.24 -28.10 39.62
N LEU A 29 -7.41 -27.98 39.00
CA LEU A 29 -7.83 -26.76 38.35
C LEU A 29 -7.98 -25.61 39.36
N GLY A 30 -8.49 -25.89 40.56
CA GLY A 30 -8.59 -24.90 41.62
C GLY A 30 -7.23 -24.37 42.07
N ASN A 31 -6.25 -25.24 42.23
CA ASN A 31 -4.87 -24.85 42.57
C ASN A 31 -4.21 -24.07 41.40
N LEU A 32 -4.47 -24.47 40.15
CA LEU A 32 -3.96 -23.79 38.98
C LEU A 32 -4.53 -22.37 38.91
N PHE A 33 -5.83 -22.22 39.12
CA PHE A 33 -6.48 -20.92 39.21
C PHE A 33 -5.84 -20.04 40.27
N ASP A 34 -5.73 -20.51 41.50
CA ASP A 34 -5.16 -19.75 42.61
C ASP A 34 -3.70 -19.38 42.40
N LYS A 35 -2.94 -20.21 41.69
CA LYS A 35 -1.54 -19.95 41.35
C LYS A 35 -1.37 -18.82 40.31
N TYR A 36 -2.24 -18.76 39.31
CA TYR A 36 -2.13 -17.84 38.19
C TYR A 36 -3.11 -16.69 38.22
N TYR A 37 -4.17 -16.77 39.05
CA TYR A 37 -5.10 -15.67 39.23
C TYR A 37 -4.43 -14.48 39.92
N CYS A 38 -4.32 -13.37 39.22
CA CYS A 38 -3.77 -12.15 39.80
C CYS A 38 -4.89 -11.36 40.47
N GLU A 39 -4.75 -11.13 41.80
CA GLU A 39 -5.68 -10.30 42.57
C GLU A 39 -5.41 -8.80 42.42
N ASN A 40 -4.35 -8.42 41.71
CA ASN A 40 -4.04 -7.03 41.46
C ASN A 40 -5.19 -6.37 40.68
N SER A 41 -5.46 -5.12 41.03
CA SER A 41 -6.42 -4.33 40.30
C SER A 41 -5.87 -4.04 38.90
N ILE A 42 -6.76 -3.93 37.92
CA ILE A 42 -6.46 -3.42 36.58
C ILE A 42 -6.74 -1.92 36.63
N SER A 43 -5.72 -1.14 36.32
CA SER A 43 -5.83 0.33 36.32
C SER A 43 -6.29 0.82 34.95
N PHE A 44 -7.28 1.68 34.95
CA PHE A 44 -7.82 2.35 33.77
C PHE A 44 -7.69 3.85 33.90
N ASN A 45 -7.41 4.52 32.81
CA ASN A 45 -7.50 5.97 32.72
C ASN A 45 -8.78 6.36 31.95
N ASN A 46 -9.57 7.24 32.55
CA ASN A 46 -10.70 7.85 31.85
C ASN A 46 -10.21 9.03 31.02
N SER A 47 -10.11 8.86 29.71
CA SER A 47 -9.54 9.86 28.78
C SER A 47 -10.34 11.17 28.74
N VAL A 48 -11.59 11.17 29.17
CA VAL A 48 -12.46 12.38 29.22
C VAL A 48 -12.21 13.19 30.50
N SER A 49 -12.16 12.51 31.65
CA SER A 49 -11.98 13.18 32.95
C SER A 49 -10.53 13.25 33.42
N GLY A 50 -9.63 12.50 32.77
CA GLY A 50 -8.22 12.35 33.17
C GLY A 50 -8.04 11.61 34.51
N LYS A 51 -9.10 10.98 35.04
CA LYS A 51 -9.06 10.27 36.32
C LYS A 51 -8.74 8.80 36.12
N ASP A 52 -7.83 8.29 36.93
CA ASP A 52 -7.57 6.86 37.04
C ASP A 52 -8.57 6.19 37.97
N PHE A 53 -8.89 4.96 37.65
CA PHE A 53 -9.70 4.09 38.51
C PHE A 53 -9.23 2.63 38.39
N ASP A 54 -9.38 1.88 39.46
CA ASP A 54 -8.95 0.50 39.55
C ASP A 54 -10.13 -0.43 39.68
N LEU A 55 -10.11 -1.50 38.89
CA LEU A 55 -11.10 -2.58 38.97
C LEU A 55 -10.42 -3.91 39.31
N LYS A 56 -11.05 -4.69 40.17
CA LYS A 56 -10.67 -6.09 40.36
C LYS A 56 -11.05 -6.90 39.11
N PRO A 57 -10.27 -7.93 38.72
CA PRO A 57 -10.52 -8.68 37.49
C PRO A 57 -11.95 -9.20 37.36
N TYR A 58 -12.54 -9.72 38.40
CA TYR A 58 -13.92 -10.23 38.35
C TYR A 58 -14.97 -9.14 38.15
N ARG A 59 -14.73 -7.92 38.69
CA ARG A 59 -15.59 -6.75 38.44
C ARG A 59 -15.44 -6.26 37.03
N PHE A 60 -14.22 -6.21 36.53
CA PHE A 60 -13.94 -5.83 35.15
C PHE A 60 -14.68 -6.74 34.17
N ILE A 61 -14.60 -8.07 34.36
CA ILE A 61 -15.31 -9.04 33.52
C ILE A 61 -16.82 -8.85 33.58
N LYS A 62 -17.39 -8.54 34.76
CA LYS A 62 -18.81 -8.25 34.93
C LYS A 62 -19.27 -7.01 34.13
N GLU A 63 -18.42 -6.01 34.04
CA GLU A 63 -18.73 -4.73 33.39
C GLU A 63 -18.42 -4.77 31.90
N LEU A 64 -17.71 -5.78 31.38
CA LEU A 64 -17.33 -5.88 29.97
C LEU A 64 -18.51 -5.75 29.00
N ASP A 65 -19.69 -6.24 29.37
CA ASP A 65 -20.89 -6.17 28.55
C ASP A 65 -21.36 -4.72 28.29
N ASN A 66 -20.90 -3.77 29.10
CA ASN A 66 -21.22 -2.35 28.97
C ASN A 66 -20.27 -1.59 28.05
N TYR A 67 -19.20 -2.23 27.58
CA TYR A 67 -18.14 -1.57 26.82
C TYR A 67 -17.87 -2.23 25.47
N VAL A 68 -17.61 -1.41 24.46
CA VAL A 68 -16.97 -1.84 23.22
C VAL A 68 -15.47 -1.85 23.44
N MET A 69 -14.85 -2.98 23.17
CA MET A 69 -13.42 -3.18 23.32
C MET A 69 -12.68 -2.94 22.00
N CYS A 70 -11.50 -2.31 22.07
CA CYS A 70 -10.58 -2.17 20.97
C CYS A 70 -9.24 -2.85 21.25
N GLU A 71 -8.54 -3.22 20.22
CA GLU A 71 -7.30 -4.00 20.25
C GLU A 71 -6.11 -3.23 20.84
N ASN A 72 -6.22 -1.91 20.92
CA ASN A 72 -5.24 -1.04 21.62
C ASN A 72 -5.46 -0.99 23.13
N GLY A 73 -6.42 -1.75 23.65
CA GLY A 73 -6.78 -1.73 25.07
C GLY A 73 -7.73 -0.60 25.46
N ALA A 74 -8.25 0.17 24.50
CA ALA A 74 -9.28 1.17 24.77
C ALA A 74 -10.66 0.53 24.89
N PHE A 75 -11.45 1.06 25.84
CA PHE A 75 -12.82 0.65 26.10
C PHE A 75 -13.76 1.85 25.94
N TYR A 76 -14.84 1.64 25.19
CA TYR A 76 -15.83 2.67 24.93
C TYR A 76 -17.18 2.25 25.48
N MET A 77 -17.83 3.14 26.21
CA MET A 77 -19.16 2.88 26.73
C MET A 77 -20.16 2.67 25.58
N GLN A 78 -20.97 1.63 25.68
CA GLN A 78 -22.11 1.44 24.76
C GLN A 78 -23.23 2.39 25.15
N HIS A 79 -23.58 3.29 24.24
CA HIS A 79 -24.74 4.15 24.32
C HIS A 79 -25.56 3.96 23.05
N ASN A 80 -26.49 3.02 23.09
CA ASN A 80 -27.33 2.68 21.91
C ASN A 80 -28.29 3.83 21.53
N ASP A 81 -28.60 4.72 22.45
CA ASP A 81 -29.50 5.85 22.30
C ASP A 81 -28.79 7.20 21.97
N LYS A 82 -27.46 7.25 22.05
CA LYS A 82 -26.69 8.48 21.85
C LYS A 82 -25.53 8.27 20.89
N LEU A 83 -25.76 8.62 19.63
CA LEU A 83 -24.70 8.60 18.62
C LEU A 83 -23.80 9.84 18.73
N SER A 84 -22.52 9.67 18.40
CA SER A 84 -21.56 10.78 18.32
C SER A 84 -22.04 11.85 17.33
N SER A 85 -21.79 13.13 17.64
CA SER A 85 -22.06 14.26 16.74
C SER A 85 -21.36 14.12 15.38
N LEU A 86 -20.31 13.32 15.29
CA LEU A 86 -19.59 13.01 14.03
C LEU A 86 -20.26 11.92 13.20
N PHE A 87 -21.17 11.14 13.77
CA PHE A 87 -21.83 10.02 13.07
C PHE A 87 -22.65 10.51 11.86
N THR A 88 -23.53 11.48 12.07
CA THR A 88 -24.41 12.02 11.02
C THR A 88 -23.63 12.61 9.84
N PRO A 89 -22.60 13.47 10.04
CA PRO A 89 -21.75 13.95 8.94
C PRO A 89 -21.05 12.82 8.18
N ILE A 90 -20.56 11.78 8.86
CA ILE A 90 -19.87 10.65 8.19
C ILE A 90 -20.84 9.87 7.30
N VAL A 91 -22.04 9.56 7.82
CA VAL A 91 -23.07 8.83 7.06
C VAL A 91 -23.57 9.67 5.87
N SER A 92 -23.80 10.96 6.05
CA SER A 92 -24.21 11.89 5.01
C SER A 92 -23.13 12.01 3.91
N ASN A 93 -21.87 12.15 4.29
CA ASN A 93 -20.76 12.18 3.36
C ASN A 93 -20.67 10.88 2.53
N ARG A 94 -20.88 9.72 3.17
CA ARG A 94 -20.88 8.44 2.45
C ARG A 94 -22.00 8.40 1.41
N ALA A 95 -23.22 8.75 1.77
CA ALA A 95 -24.36 8.79 0.85
C ALA A 95 -24.13 9.78 -0.30
N THR A 96 -23.60 10.96 -0.01
CA THR A 96 -23.27 11.98 -1.02
C THR A 96 -22.18 11.50 -1.99
N ARG A 97 -21.18 10.79 -1.48
CA ARG A 97 -20.11 10.21 -2.31
C ARG A 97 -20.66 9.13 -3.24
N ASP A 98 -21.49 8.22 -2.71
CA ASP A 98 -22.12 7.15 -3.50
C ASP A 98 -23.03 7.73 -4.61
N TYR A 99 -23.73 8.81 -4.33
CA TYR A 99 -24.53 9.54 -5.32
C TYR A 99 -23.66 10.10 -6.46
N TYR A 100 -22.55 10.80 -6.15
CA TYR A 100 -21.66 11.33 -7.18
C TYR A 100 -20.91 10.23 -7.95
N LYS A 101 -20.58 9.11 -7.33
CA LYS A 101 -20.05 7.95 -8.04
C LYS A 101 -21.03 7.39 -9.05
N LYS A 102 -22.31 7.26 -8.68
CA LYS A 102 -23.36 6.81 -9.61
C LYS A 102 -23.48 7.74 -10.81
N LEU A 103 -23.48 9.07 -10.60
CA LEU A 103 -23.51 10.05 -11.70
C LEU A 103 -22.26 9.96 -12.58
N MET A 104 -21.07 9.74 -11.99
CA MET A 104 -19.84 9.56 -12.73
C MET A 104 -19.88 8.32 -13.62
N PHE A 105 -20.40 7.21 -13.15
CA PHE A 105 -20.54 5.99 -13.96
C PHE A 105 -21.56 6.18 -15.09
N ASN A 106 -22.67 6.85 -14.86
CA ASN A 106 -23.62 7.20 -15.92
C ASN A 106 -22.96 8.04 -17.02
N ALA A 107 -22.21 9.07 -16.62
CA ALA A 107 -21.47 9.92 -17.57
C ALA A 107 -20.37 9.13 -18.33
N LYS A 108 -19.70 8.16 -17.68
CA LYS A 108 -18.75 7.25 -18.36
C LYS A 108 -19.44 6.44 -19.46
N GLN A 109 -20.63 5.92 -19.18
CA GLN A 109 -21.42 5.15 -20.16
C GLN A 109 -21.84 6.00 -21.34
N GLU A 110 -22.23 7.25 -21.09
CA GLU A 110 -22.61 8.22 -22.11
C GLU A 110 -21.40 8.84 -22.84
N LYS A 111 -20.16 8.45 -22.46
CA LYS A 111 -18.89 9.00 -22.95
C LYS A 111 -18.77 10.52 -22.76
N ASP A 112 -19.46 11.06 -21.77
CA ASP A 112 -19.40 12.46 -21.37
C ASP A 112 -18.21 12.70 -20.42
N PHE A 113 -17.03 12.87 -21.00
CA PHE A 113 -15.78 13.02 -20.26
C PHE A 113 -15.73 14.28 -19.39
N VAL A 114 -16.47 15.32 -19.74
CA VAL A 114 -16.55 16.56 -18.94
C VAL A 114 -17.25 16.29 -17.62
N ASN A 115 -18.42 15.66 -17.67
CA ASN A 115 -19.16 15.31 -16.47
C ASN A 115 -18.50 14.18 -15.68
N VAL A 116 -17.80 13.23 -16.32
CA VAL A 116 -16.93 12.27 -15.62
C VAL A 116 -15.91 13.01 -14.75
N GLY A 117 -15.20 14.00 -15.29
CA GLY A 117 -14.25 14.81 -14.53
C GLY A 117 -14.90 15.58 -13.38
N ASN A 118 -16.03 16.24 -13.64
CA ASN A 118 -16.77 17.00 -12.65
C ASN A 118 -17.27 16.13 -11.48
N TYR A 119 -17.90 15.00 -11.75
CA TYR A 119 -18.42 14.12 -10.72
C TYR A 119 -17.30 13.40 -9.96
N ASN A 120 -16.21 13.03 -10.65
CA ASN A 120 -15.03 12.48 -10.01
C ASN A 120 -14.40 13.47 -9.02
N THR A 121 -14.32 14.75 -9.38
CA THR A 121 -13.84 15.82 -8.49
C THR A 121 -14.75 15.96 -7.28
N LYS A 122 -16.08 15.99 -7.47
CA LYS A 122 -17.04 16.11 -6.37
C LYS A 122 -16.94 14.93 -5.39
N GLN A 123 -16.94 13.67 -5.88
CA GLN A 123 -16.83 12.50 -5.00
C GLN A 123 -15.46 12.46 -4.27
N SER A 124 -14.39 12.92 -4.92
CA SER A 124 -13.06 13.01 -4.32
C SER A 124 -13.00 14.05 -3.21
N ASN A 125 -13.63 15.21 -3.40
CA ASN A 125 -13.71 16.25 -2.37
C ASN A 125 -14.45 15.75 -1.13
N VAL A 126 -15.56 15.02 -1.29
CA VAL A 126 -16.29 14.40 -0.16
C VAL A 126 -15.40 13.37 0.55
N LYS A 127 -14.62 12.56 -0.19
CA LYS A 127 -13.63 11.65 0.40
C LYS A 127 -12.57 12.40 1.22
N VAL A 128 -12.04 13.50 0.70
CA VAL A 128 -11.06 14.32 1.41
C VAL A 128 -11.65 14.91 2.69
N THR A 129 -12.90 15.40 2.64
CA THR A 129 -13.60 15.92 3.83
C THR A 129 -13.77 14.83 4.90
N SER A 130 -14.15 13.61 4.52
CA SER A 130 -14.27 12.50 5.47
C SER A 130 -12.93 12.11 6.08
N ASN A 131 -11.85 12.10 5.29
CA ASN A 131 -10.51 11.84 5.80
C ASN A 131 -9.98 12.98 6.70
N ALA A 132 -10.40 14.22 6.44
CA ALA A 132 -10.05 15.37 7.28
C ALA A 132 -10.67 15.27 8.68
N LEU A 133 -11.87 14.69 8.82
CA LEU A 133 -12.46 14.39 10.13
C LEU A 133 -11.58 13.44 10.94
N TYR A 134 -11.09 12.36 10.32
CA TYR A 134 -10.11 11.46 10.95
C TYR A 134 -8.80 12.20 11.30
N GLY A 135 -8.28 12.99 10.36
CA GLY A 135 -7.08 13.82 10.59
C GLY A 135 -7.23 14.81 11.75
N SER A 136 -8.44 15.35 11.94
CA SER A 136 -8.71 16.26 13.05
C SER A 136 -8.66 15.57 14.42
N MET A 137 -8.97 14.29 14.50
CA MET A 137 -8.86 13.50 15.75
C MET A 137 -7.41 13.25 16.17
N ILE A 138 -6.47 13.25 15.21
CA ILE A 138 -5.03 13.05 15.49
C ILE A 138 -4.34 14.39 15.82
N ASN A 139 -4.85 15.51 15.34
CA ASN A 139 -4.23 16.80 15.48
C ASN A 139 -4.48 17.40 16.89
N PRO A 140 -3.44 17.58 17.75
CA PRO A 140 -3.61 18.11 19.10
C PRO A 140 -4.23 19.51 19.16
N PHE A 141 -4.17 20.27 18.06
CA PHE A 141 -4.75 21.64 17.99
C PHE A 141 -6.21 21.64 17.50
N SER A 142 -6.78 20.47 17.22
CA SER A 142 -8.17 20.33 16.78
C SER A 142 -9.12 20.26 17.97
N PRO A 143 -10.31 20.90 17.91
CA PRO A 143 -11.35 20.71 18.92
C PRO A 143 -11.90 19.27 18.98
N PHE A 144 -11.63 18.46 17.94
CA PHE A 144 -12.01 17.05 17.87
C PHE A 144 -10.85 16.10 18.23
N TYR A 145 -9.76 16.63 18.79
CA TYR A 145 -8.62 15.81 19.18
C TYR A 145 -9.03 14.70 20.16
N ASN A 146 -8.81 13.47 19.75
CA ASN A 146 -8.94 12.28 20.60
C ASN A 146 -8.05 11.16 20.03
N TYR A 147 -6.86 11.06 20.57
CA TYR A 147 -5.85 10.10 20.10
C TYR A 147 -6.33 8.65 20.26
N ASP A 148 -7.04 8.31 21.31
CA ASP A 148 -7.50 6.95 21.59
C ASP A 148 -8.52 6.48 20.54
N ILE A 149 -9.48 7.36 20.18
CA ILE A 149 -10.43 7.06 19.08
C ILE A 149 -9.68 6.90 17.76
N ALA A 150 -8.76 7.80 17.42
CA ALA A 150 -8.01 7.74 16.18
C ALA A 150 -7.14 6.48 16.10
N SER A 151 -6.46 6.11 17.18
CA SER A 151 -5.68 4.88 17.31
C SER A 151 -6.57 3.64 17.15
N SER A 152 -7.73 3.62 17.81
CA SER A 152 -8.69 2.51 17.73
C SER A 152 -9.25 2.31 16.33
N ILE A 153 -9.57 3.38 15.60
CA ILE A 153 -10.00 3.31 14.19
C ILE A 153 -8.92 2.65 13.35
N THR A 154 -7.66 3.06 13.52
CA THR A 154 -6.54 2.52 12.73
C THR A 154 -6.29 1.05 13.03
N ILE A 155 -6.30 0.66 14.30
CA ILE A 155 -6.08 -0.72 14.73
C ILE A 155 -7.23 -1.61 14.25
N ARG A 156 -8.47 -1.14 14.41
CA ARG A 156 -9.66 -1.86 13.92
C ARG A 156 -9.60 -2.08 12.41
N GLY A 157 -9.21 -1.05 11.66
CA GLY A 157 -9.00 -1.16 10.22
C GLY A 157 -7.96 -2.22 9.87
N ARG A 158 -6.81 -2.25 10.55
CA ARG A 158 -5.77 -3.28 10.34
C ARG A 158 -6.28 -4.69 10.67
N SER A 159 -6.98 -4.86 11.77
CA SER A 159 -7.54 -6.16 12.16
C SER A 159 -8.55 -6.67 11.13
N THR A 160 -9.42 -5.79 10.63
CA THR A 160 -10.40 -6.12 9.58
C THR A 160 -9.71 -6.54 8.27
N VAL A 161 -8.66 -5.82 7.86
CA VAL A 161 -7.85 -6.16 6.68
C VAL A 161 -7.13 -7.49 6.87
N SER A 162 -6.64 -7.78 8.09
CA SER A 162 -5.99 -9.04 8.42
C SER A 162 -6.94 -10.21 8.33
N LEU A 163 -8.14 -10.09 8.90
CA LEU A 163 -9.21 -11.10 8.81
C LEU A 163 -9.51 -11.47 7.36
N ASN A 164 -9.71 -10.46 6.52
CA ASN A 164 -9.94 -10.68 5.10
C ASN A 164 -8.76 -11.39 4.41
N SER A 165 -7.50 -10.99 4.70
CA SER A 165 -6.32 -11.64 4.12
C SER A 165 -6.19 -13.10 4.53
N LEU A 166 -6.37 -13.38 5.81
CA LEU A 166 -6.29 -14.75 6.32
C LEU A 166 -7.41 -15.62 5.75
N THR A 167 -8.62 -15.07 5.62
CA THR A 167 -9.73 -15.79 5.00
C THR A 167 -9.44 -16.14 3.53
N LEU A 168 -9.00 -15.17 2.73
CA LEU A 168 -8.64 -15.38 1.32
C LEU A 168 -7.53 -16.43 1.17
N GLU A 169 -6.44 -16.28 1.89
CA GLU A 169 -5.29 -17.20 1.80
C GLU A 169 -5.62 -18.58 2.39
N SER A 170 -6.47 -18.67 3.41
CA SER A 170 -6.91 -19.95 3.96
C SER A 170 -7.77 -20.72 2.97
N MET A 171 -8.72 -20.05 2.33
CA MET A 171 -9.72 -20.67 1.48
C MET A 171 -9.22 -20.96 0.07
N LEU A 172 -8.50 -20.00 -0.54
CA LEU A 172 -8.07 -20.09 -1.92
C LEU A 172 -6.57 -20.44 -2.05
N GLY A 173 -5.72 -19.95 -1.15
CA GLY A 173 -4.28 -20.17 -1.14
C GLY A 173 -3.84 -21.35 -0.28
N SER A 174 -4.78 -22.06 0.36
CA SER A 174 -4.48 -23.19 1.23
C SER A 174 -3.56 -22.85 2.42
N TYR A 175 -3.54 -21.58 2.85
CA TYR A 175 -2.85 -21.19 4.08
C TYR A 175 -3.48 -21.91 5.28
N ARG A 176 -2.65 -22.38 6.19
CA ARG A 176 -3.08 -22.97 7.47
C ARG A 176 -2.23 -22.40 8.60
N PRO A 177 -2.82 -22.17 9.77
CA PRO A 177 -2.06 -21.79 10.95
C PRO A 177 -1.09 -22.93 11.31
N TYR A 178 0.14 -22.58 11.68
CA TYR A 178 1.18 -23.57 11.98
C TYR A 178 1.25 -23.98 13.45
N LYS A 179 0.52 -23.29 14.33
CA LYS A 179 0.45 -23.64 15.76
C LYS A 179 -0.74 -24.55 16.02
N VAL A 180 -0.48 -25.67 16.69
CA VAL A 180 -1.51 -26.68 17.00
C VAL A 180 -2.65 -26.09 17.83
N GLU A 181 -2.33 -25.22 18.79
CA GLU A 181 -3.32 -24.57 19.64
C GLU A 181 -4.33 -23.76 18.84
N ILE A 182 -3.88 -23.13 17.74
CA ILE A 182 -4.74 -22.38 16.83
C ILE A 182 -5.67 -23.32 16.07
N ILE A 183 -5.12 -24.44 15.59
CA ILE A 183 -5.89 -25.43 14.84
C ILE A 183 -6.94 -26.08 15.76
N LEU A 184 -6.60 -26.36 17.02
CA LEU A 184 -7.57 -26.89 17.99
C LEU A 184 -8.67 -25.88 18.30
N ASP A 185 -8.35 -24.61 18.52
CA ASP A 185 -9.34 -23.55 18.72
C ASP A 185 -10.26 -23.37 17.48
N MET A 186 -9.66 -23.49 16.29
CA MET A 186 -10.42 -23.48 15.04
C MET A 186 -11.40 -24.65 14.96
N ILE A 187 -10.96 -25.88 15.27
CA ILE A 187 -11.82 -27.07 15.31
C ILE A 187 -12.97 -26.87 16.30
N ASP A 188 -12.67 -26.42 17.50
CA ASP A 188 -13.70 -26.20 18.53
C ASP A 188 -14.71 -25.15 18.11
N LYS A 189 -14.31 -24.09 17.44
CA LYS A 189 -15.24 -23.07 16.90
C LYS A 189 -16.08 -23.59 15.74
N ILE A 190 -15.53 -24.45 14.91
CA ILE A 190 -16.23 -25.07 13.79
C ILE A 190 -17.33 -26.02 14.28
N ILE A 191 -16.99 -26.93 15.20
CA ILE A 191 -17.95 -27.93 15.69
C ILE A 191 -19.05 -27.35 16.56
N ASN A 192 -18.78 -26.20 17.21
CA ASN A 192 -19.79 -25.49 18.03
C ASN A 192 -20.63 -24.49 17.20
N LYS A 193 -20.47 -24.47 15.88
CA LYS A 193 -21.30 -23.65 14.99
C LYS A 193 -22.68 -24.29 14.85
N ASP A 194 -23.73 -23.47 14.96
CA ASP A 194 -25.09 -23.90 14.66
C ASP A 194 -25.24 -24.10 13.15
N ILE A 195 -25.47 -25.33 12.72
CA ILE A 195 -25.52 -25.73 11.33
C ILE A 195 -26.79 -26.51 11.05
N ASP A 196 -27.45 -26.18 9.94
CA ASP A 196 -28.62 -26.91 9.46
C ASP A 196 -28.17 -28.33 9.04
N SER A 197 -28.71 -29.35 9.72
CA SER A 197 -28.43 -30.75 9.41
C SER A 197 -28.79 -31.13 7.96
N ASN A 198 -29.79 -30.50 7.36
CA ASN A 198 -30.18 -30.75 5.97
C ASN A 198 -29.06 -30.43 4.97
N ILE A 199 -28.13 -29.54 5.31
CA ILE A 199 -26.96 -29.23 4.48
C ILE A 199 -25.95 -30.37 4.55
N LEU A 200 -25.70 -30.92 5.74
CA LEU A 200 -24.77 -32.04 5.90
C LEU A 200 -25.26 -33.32 5.22
N ASP A 201 -26.58 -33.50 5.13
CA ASP A 201 -27.20 -34.62 4.43
C ASP A 201 -27.01 -34.54 2.90
N LYS A 202 -26.81 -33.33 2.35
CA LYS A 202 -26.47 -33.11 0.92
C LYS A 202 -25.01 -33.43 0.57
N ILE A 203 -24.18 -33.78 1.55
CA ILE A 203 -22.75 -34.06 1.38
C ILE A 203 -22.51 -35.55 1.51
N ASP A 204 -22.29 -36.20 0.39
CA ASP A 204 -22.02 -37.64 0.33
C ASP A 204 -20.53 -37.97 0.41
N ILE A 205 -19.84 -37.38 1.39
CA ILE A 205 -18.42 -37.67 1.66
C ILE A 205 -18.22 -38.00 3.15
N ASN A 206 -17.41 -39.03 3.39
CA ASN A 206 -16.92 -39.39 4.72
C ASN A 206 -15.40 -39.16 4.76
N PRO A 207 -14.93 -37.97 5.18
CA PRO A 207 -13.51 -37.68 5.16
C PRO A 207 -12.78 -38.59 6.15
N THR A 208 -11.67 -39.21 5.69
CA THR A 208 -10.79 -39.99 6.56
C THR A 208 -9.97 -39.09 7.47
N ASP A 209 -9.41 -39.64 8.54
CA ASP A 209 -8.53 -38.93 9.45
C ASP A 209 -7.35 -38.30 8.70
N ASP A 210 -6.76 -39.04 7.75
CA ASP A 210 -5.64 -38.56 6.94
C ASP A 210 -6.03 -37.41 6.02
N GLN A 211 -7.22 -37.43 5.43
CA GLN A 211 -7.71 -36.34 4.58
C GLN A 211 -7.94 -35.05 5.40
N ILE A 212 -8.53 -35.19 6.58
CA ILE A 212 -8.73 -34.04 7.48
C ILE A 212 -7.37 -33.50 7.95
N LEU A 213 -6.48 -34.38 8.40
CA LEU A 213 -5.14 -34.01 8.87
C LEU A 213 -4.33 -33.32 7.74
N LEU A 214 -4.36 -33.87 6.54
CA LEU A 214 -3.68 -33.27 5.38
C LEU A 214 -4.22 -31.86 5.08
N ASN A 215 -5.53 -31.67 5.15
CA ASN A 215 -6.13 -30.34 4.94
C ASN A 215 -5.73 -29.35 6.04
N LEU A 216 -5.68 -29.79 7.30
CA LEU A 216 -5.28 -28.93 8.43
C LEU A 216 -3.79 -28.57 8.42
N LEU A 217 -2.92 -29.45 7.93
CA LEU A 217 -1.45 -29.32 7.99
C LEU A 217 -0.77 -29.04 6.64
N LYS A 218 -1.51 -28.76 5.58
CA LYS A 218 -1.06 -28.79 4.18
C LYS A 218 0.28 -28.10 3.89
N HIS A 219 0.64 -27.05 4.63
CA HIS A 219 1.87 -26.29 4.39
C HIS A 219 2.78 -26.19 5.63
N HIS A 220 2.42 -26.85 6.74
CA HIS A 220 3.15 -26.73 8.00
C HIS A 220 3.46 -28.10 8.57
N TYR A 221 4.75 -28.34 8.71
CA TYR A 221 5.25 -29.47 9.50
C TYR A 221 5.42 -28.98 10.93
N ASP A 222 4.38 -29.11 11.71
CA ASP A 222 4.50 -28.89 13.13
C ASP A 222 5.22 -30.06 13.78
N SER A 223 5.64 -29.88 15.04
CA SER A 223 6.34 -30.93 15.79
C SER A 223 5.54 -32.25 15.74
N TYR A 224 6.22 -33.35 15.73
CA TYR A 224 5.62 -34.69 15.81
C TYR A 224 4.55 -34.79 16.92
N TYR A 225 4.77 -34.08 18.03
CA TYR A 225 3.86 -34.02 19.17
C TYR A 225 2.54 -33.32 18.82
N GLY A 226 2.62 -32.20 18.13
CA GLY A 226 1.45 -31.47 17.68
C GLY A 226 0.58 -32.28 16.73
N LYS A 227 1.21 -33.03 15.83
CA LYS A 227 0.52 -33.94 14.92
C LYS A 227 -0.27 -35.04 15.67
N LEU A 228 0.31 -35.63 16.73
CA LEU A 228 -0.37 -36.64 17.56
C LEU A 228 -1.60 -36.06 18.26
N ILE A 229 -1.50 -34.85 18.81
CA ILE A 229 -2.64 -34.15 19.44
C ILE A 229 -3.78 -33.97 18.47
N LEU A 230 -3.50 -33.50 17.25
CA LEU A 230 -4.49 -33.32 16.20
C LEU A 230 -5.12 -34.65 15.76
N ILE A 231 -4.34 -35.71 15.58
CA ILE A 231 -4.84 -37.05 15.24
C ILE A 231 -5.84 -37.52 16.32
N ASN A 232 -5.48 -37.38 17.59
CA ASN A 232 -6.37 -37.78 18.67
C ASN A 232 -7.67 -36.94 18.66
N ARG A 233 -7.57 -35.62 18.49
CA ARG A 233 -8.75 -34.76 18.40
C ARG A 233 -9.66 -35.11 17.21
N ILE A 234 -9.07 -35.45 16.04
CA ILE A 234 -9.82 -35.84 14.85
C ILE A 234 -10.57 -37.17 15.08
N LYS A 235 -9.96 -38.12 15.77
CA LYS A 235 -10.59 -39.41 16.10
C LYS A 235 -11.85 -39.28 16.96
N ASP A 236 -11.88 -38.27 17.83
CA ASP A 236 -13.01 -37.99 18.71
C ASP A 236 -14.18 -37.28 18.00
N LEU A 237 -14.02 -36.84 16.74
CA LEU A 237 -15.07 -36.17 16.01
C LEU A 237 -16.11 -37.14 15.46
N SER A 238 -17.39 -36.79 15.60
CA SER A 238 -18.50 -37.44 14.89
C SER A 238 -18.39 -37.24 13.38
N LEU A 239 -19.14 -38.01 12.60
CA LEU A 239 -19.13 -37.90 11.14
C LEU A 239 -19.47 -36.50 10.64
N ASN A 240 -20.47 -35.85 11.21
CA ASN A 240 -20.86 -34.51 10.84
C ASN A 240 -19.79 -33.47 11.19
N GLU A 241 -19.19 -33.57 12.36
CA GLU A 241 -18.08 -32.71 12.77
C GLU A 241 -16.86 -32.89 11.84
N ARG A 242 -16.56 -34.11 11.40
CA ARG A 242 -15.51 -34.40 10.41
C ARG A 242 -15.77 -33.73 9.07
N LYS A 243 -17.01 -33.78 8.56
CA LYS A 243 -17.40 -33.04 7.35
C LYS A 243 -17.16 -31.56 7.49
N LEU A 244 -17.56 -30.96 8.61
CA LEU A 244 -17.39 -29.53 8.90
C LEU A 244 -15.93 -29.13 8.97
N VAL A 245 -15.11 -29.87 9.70
CA VAL A 245 -13.68 -29.58 9.82
C VAL A 245 -12.96 -29.75 8.49
N PHE A 246 -13.35 -30.74 7.68
CA PHE A 246 -12.79 -30.96 6.35
C PHE A 246 -13.06 -29.80 5.38
N TYR A 247 -14.27 -29.28 5.34
CA TYR A 247 -14.62 -28.21 4.42
C TYR A 247 -14.29 -26.80 4.95
N ALA A 248 -14.06 -26.62 6.23
CA ALA A 248 -13.98 -25.31 6.88
C ALA A 248 -13.18 -24.26 6.10
N ASN A 249 -11.94 -24.53 5.73
CA ASN A 249 -11.09 -23.63 4.95
C ASN A 249 -10.71 -24.24 3.59
N ASN A 250 -11.61 -24.97 2.99
CA ASN A 250 -11.32 -25.82 1.85
C ASN A 250 -12.29 -25.53 0.68
N ALA A 251 -12.21 -24.34 0.11
CA ALA A 251 -13.02 -23.95 -1.03
C ALA A 251 -12.80 -24.87 -2.25
N LYS A 252 -11.58 -25.41 -2.40
CA LYS A 252 -11.27 -26.32 -3.50
C LYS A 252 -12.13 -27.58 -3.48
N ASP A 253 -12.31 -28.21 -2.33
CA ASP A 253 -13.14 -29.40 -2.22
C ASP A 253 -14.63 -29.06 -2.07
N PHE A 254 -14.97 -27.87 -1.58
CA PHE A 254 -16.34 -27.33 -1.62
C PHE A 254 -16.90 -27.29 -3.06
N PHE A 255 -16.12 -26.81 -4.03
CA PHE A 255 -16.54 -26.79 -5.45
C PHE A 255 -16.61 -28.18 -6.09
N LYS A 256 -16.14 -29.22 -5.42
CA LYS A 256 -16.27 -30.61 -5.87
C LYS A 256 -17.50 -31.33 -5.31
N ILE A 257 -18.22 -30.71 -4.37
CA ILE A 257 -19.47 -31.29 -3.85
C ILE A 257 -20.47 -31.44 -4.99
N PRO A 258 -21.01 -32.64 -5.27
CA PRO A 258 -21.91 -32.85 -6.41
C PRO A 258 -23.10 -31.91 -6.43
N TYR A 259 -23.68 -31.65 -5.26
CA TYR A 259 -24.79 -30.72 -5.11
C TYR A 259 -24.41 -29.27 -5.43
N VAL A 260 -23.21 -28.82 -5.03
CA VAL A 260 -22.70 -27.48 -5.38
C VAL A 260 -22.46 -27.37 -6.87
N GLN A 261 -21.93 -28.43 -7.50
CA GLN A 261 -21.73 -28.45 -8.94
C GLN A 261 -23.08 -28.40 -9.70
N GLU A 262 -24.11 -29.08 -9.19
CA GLU A 262 -25.46 -29.01 -9.76
C GLU A 262 -26.06 -27.61 -9.65
N LEU A 263 -25.93 -26.96 -8.50
CA LEU A 263 -26.31 -25.56 -8.35
C LEU A 263 -25.59 -24.65 -9.36
N MET A 264 -24.29 -24.84 -9.54
CA MET A 264 -23.51 -24.07 -10.53
C MET A 264 -23.96 -24.31 -11.97
N ARG A 265 -24.26 -25.56 -12.31
CA ARG A 265 -24.84 -25.89 -13.62
C ARG A 265 -26.19 -25.22 -13.82
N THR A 266 -27.06 -25.28 -12.81
CA THR A 266 -28.40 -24.66 -12.87
C THR A 266 -28.31 -23.14 -13.01
N ILE A 267 -27.44 -22.48 -12.22
CA ILE A 267 -27.20 -21.04 -12.31
C ILE A 267 -26.68 -20.68 -13.71
N SER A 268 -25.64 -21.36 -14.19
CA SER A 268 -25.05 -21.08 -15.51
C SER A 268 -26.06 -21.34 -16.65
N TYR A 269 -26.91 -22.35 -16.53
CA TYR A 269 -27.98 -22.61 -17.50
C TYR A 269 -29.04 -21.51 -17.51
N LYS A 270 -29.49 -21.03 -16.33
CA LYS A 270 -30.42 -19.91 -16.25
C LYS A 270 -29.80 -18.63 -16.81
N MET A 271 -28.50 -18.40 -16.59
CA MET A 271 -27.78 -17.30 -17.22
C MET A 271 -27.77 -17.46 -18.75
N LYS A 272 -27.51 -18.65 -19.29
CA LYS A 272 -27.63 -18.93 -20.73
C LYS A 272 -28.99 -18.52 -21.29
N LEU A 273 -30.05 -18.85 -20.60
CA LEU A 273 -31.41 -18.48 -21.03
C LEU A 273 -31.63 -16.95 -21.06
N ASN A 274 -30.90 -16.20 -20.26
CA ASN A 274 -30.94 -14.74 -20.23
C ASN A 274 -29.94 -14.07 -21.21
N TYR A 275 -29.08 -14.84 -21.88
CA TYR A 275 -28.14 -14.29 -22.84
C TYR A 275 -28.76 -13.43 -23.94
N PRO A 276 -29.97 -13.79 -24.55
CA PRO A 276 -30.58 -12.93 -25.52
C PRO A 276 -30.95 -11.53 -24.98
N GLU A 277 -31.35 -11.43 -23.72
CA GLU A 277 -31.62 -10.13 -23.07
C GLU A 277 -30.33 -9.34 -22.84
N TYR A 278 -29.23 -10.01 -22.43
CA TYR A 278 -27.92 -9.41 -22.34
C TYR A 278 -27.47 -8.88 -23.69
N ARG A 279 -27.64 -9.65 -24.77
CA ARG A 279 -27.25 -9.29 -26.15
C ARG A 279 -27.98 -8.05 -26.64
N LYS A 280 -29.27 -7.88 -26.32
CA LYS A 280 -30.04 -6.67 -26.67
C LYS A 280 -29.49 -5.39 -26.01
N LEU A 281 -28.63 -5.51 -24.99
CA LEU A 281 -28.03 -4.38 -24.31
C LEU A 281 -26.72 -3.93 -24.94
N ASP A 282 -26.15 -4.64 -25.92
CA ASP A 282 -24.86 -4.34 -26.53
C ASP A 282 -24.81 -2.93 -27.12
N ASP A 283 -25.89 -2.46 -27.74
CA ASP A 283 -26.00 -1.14 -28.33
C ASP A 283 -26.66 -0.08 -27.43
N ASP A 284 -27.13 -0.47 -26.22
CA ASP A 284 -27.74 0.46 -25.28
C ASP A 284 -26.66 1.20 -24.47
N PRO A 285 -26.56 2.54 -24.54
CA PRO A 285 -25.65 3.32 -23.73
C PRO A 285 -25.81 3.08 -22.22
N LYS A 286 -27.00 2.66 -21.79
CA LYS A 286 -27.32 2.35 -20.37
C LYS A 286 -27.18 0.88 -20.03
N ARG A 287 -26.66 0.06 -20.92
CA ARG A 287 -26.54 -1.41 -20.74
C ARG A 287 -25.84 -1.80 -19.46
N PHE A 288 -24.85 -1.02 -19.03
CA PHE A 288 -24.02 -1.34 -17.87
C PHE A 288 -24.75 -1.38 -16.54
N ASN A 289 -25.84 -0.65 -16.40
CA ASN A 289 -26.70 -0.75 -15.22
C ASN A 289 -27.63 -1.96 -15.28
N LYS A 290 -27.97 -2.42 -16.50
CA LYS A 290 -28.91 -3.52 -16.74
C LYS A 290 -28.23 -4.89 -16.76
N TRP A 291 -27.01 -5.02 -17.35
CA TRP A 291 -26.29 -6.27 -17.36
C TRP A 291 -25.97 -6.79 -15.95
N ARG A 292 -25.70 -5.84 -15.02
CA ARG A 292 -25.46 -6.14 -13.62
C ARG A 292 -26.63 -6.91 -13.01
N ASP A 293 -27.85 -6.52 -13.33
CA ASP A 293 -29.06 -7.17 -12.83
C ASP A 293 -29.32 -8.56 -13.49
N LEU A 294 -28.63 -8.85 -14.60
CA LEU A 294 -28.77 -10.10 -15.35
C LEU A 294 -27.70 -11.16 -15.03
N ILE A 295 -26.48 -10.74 -14.77
CA ILE A 295 -25.33 -11.66 -14.70
C ILE A 295 -24.35 -11.44 -13.55
N TYR A 296 -24.42 -10.31 -12.84
CA TYR A 296 -23.46 -10.01 -11.77
C TYR A 296 -23.90 -10.56 -10.43
N LEU A 297 -23.09 -11.42 -9.82
CA LEU A 297 -23.30 -11.92 -8.47
C LEU A 297 -22.81 -10.90 -7.43
N ASP A 298 -23.57 -9.84 -7.24
CA ASP A 298 -23.31 -8.85 -6.18
C ASP A 298 -23.74 -9.46 -4.84
N PRO A 299 -22.84 -9.56 -3.84
CA PRO A 299 -23.23 -9.98 -2.51
C PRO A 299 -24.41 -9.14 -1.99
N GLY A 300 -25.53 -9.80 -1.69
CA GLY A 300 -26.76 -9.15 -1.24
C GLY A 300 -27.76 -8.72 -2.34
N LYS A 301 -27.39 -8.74 -3.63
CA LYS A 301 -28.32 -8.45 -4.74
C LYS A 301 -28.05 -9.32 -5.96
N PRO A 302 -28.23 -10.63 -5.88
CA PRO A 302 -28.08 -11.49 -7.04
C PRO A 302 -29.12 -11.18 -8.11
N PRO A 303 -28.84 -11.48 -9.40
CA PRO A 303 -29.80 -11.35 -10.48
C PRO A 303 -31.11 -12.07 -10.15
N THR A 304 -32.24 -11.46 -10.49
CA THR A 304 -33.57 -11.97 -10.12
C THR A 304 -33.82 -13.39 -10.67
N CYS A 305 -33.30 -13.69 -11.87
CA CYS A 305 -33.47 -14.99 -12.54
C CYS A 305 -32.77 -16.16 -11.86
N ILE A 306 -31.78 -15.91 -11.01
CA ILE A 306 -30.97 -16.93 -10.31
C ILE A 306 -30.98 -16.72 -8.79
N LYS A 307 -31.89 -15.89 -8.28
CA LYS A 307 -31.90 -15.47 -6.89
C LYS A 307 -32.02 -16.65 -5.91
N GLU A 308 -32.86 -17.60 -6.20
CA GLU A 308 -33.10 -18.75 -5.33
C GLU A 308 -31.87 -19.66 -5.26
N GLU A 309 -31.30 -19.99 -6.42
CA GLU A 309 -30.11 -20.85 -6.52
C GLU A 309 -28.88 -20.20 -5.87
N VAL A 310 -28.69 -18.88 -6.08
CA VAL A 310 -27.61 -18.14 -5.44
C VAL A 310 -27.81 -18.08 -3.93
N GLN A 311 -29.05 -17.93 -3.47
CA GLN A 311 -29.33 -17.94 -2.03
C GLN A 311 -29.02 -19.30 -1.40
N GLU A 312 -29.36 -20.38 -2.07
CA GLU A 312 -29.03 -21.74 -1.62
C GLU A 312 -27.52 -21.99 -1.65
N TYR A 313 -26.87 -21.60 -2.73
CA TYR A 313 -25.41 -21.66 -2.86
C TYR A 313 -24.70 -20.88 -1.73
N SER A 314 -25.15 -19.66 -1.46
CA SER A 314 -24.63 -18.82 -0.38
C SER A 314 -24.83 -19.46 1.00
N ASN A 315 -25.98 -20.08 1.21
CA ASN A 315 -26.24 -20.78 2.46
C ASN A 315 -25.30 -21.99 2.65
N MET A 316 -25.08 -22.78 1.60
CA MET A 316 -24.10 -23.87 1.60
C MET A 316 -22.69 -23.36 1.92
N ALA A 317 -22.24 -22.30 1.24
CA ALA A 317 -20.93 -21.70 1.46
C ALA A 317 -20.77 -21.19 2.89
N ARG A 318 -21.75 -20.45 3.40
CA ARG A 318 -21.74 -19.86 4.75
C ARG A 318 -21.73 -20.91 5.85
N GLN A 319 -22.38 -22.03 5.64
CA GLN A 319 -22.45 -23.08 6.66
C GLN A 319 -21.26 -24.01 6.63
N LEU A 320 -20.75 -24.39 5.47
CA LEU A 320 -19.64 -25.34 5.34
C LEU A 320 -18.26 -24.68 5.41
N LEU A 321 -18.11 -23.52 4.78
CA LEU A 321 -16.84 -22.81 4.79
C LEU A 321 -16.76 -21.90 6.01
N PHE A 322 -15.60 -21.84 6.63
CA PHE A 322 -15.42 -21.12 7.88
C PHE A 322 -14.26 -20.14 7.75
N GLY A 323 -14.58 -18.87 7.64
CA GLY A 323 -13.58 -17.81 7.68
C GLY A 323 -12.98 -17.70 9.08
N TYR A 324 -12.01 -18.54 9.39
CA TYR A 324 -11.35 -18.51 10.68
C TYR A 324 -10.36 -17.37 10.77
N PHE A 325 -10.59 -16.52 11.74
CA PHE A 325 -9.66 -15.48 12.16
C PHE A 325 -9.25 -15.75 13.60
N TRP A 326 -7.96 -15.99 13.80
CA TRP A 326 -7.45 -16.17 15.13
C TRP A 326 -7.02 -14.84 15.74
N TYR A 327 -7.80 -14.43 16.72
CA TYR A 327 -7.64 -13.19 17.44
C TYR A 327 -6.85 -13.45 18.72
N GLY A 328 -5.75 -12.76 18.89
CA GLY A 328 -4.95 -12.79 20.12
C GLY A 328 -3.79 -13.77 20.14
N ALA A 329 -3.48 -14.42 19.01
CA ALA A 329 -2.38 -15.36 18.91
C ALA A 329 -1.01 -14.76 19.17
N ASP A 330 -0.85 -13.52 18.88
CA ASP A 330 0.44 -12.85 18.97
C ASP A 330 0.60 -12.04 20.25
N MET A 331 -0.15 -12.35 21.29
CA MET A 331 0.29 -11.97 22.61
C MET A 331 1.60 -12.70 22.88
N ASN A 332 2.70 -11.97 22.96
CA ASN A 332 3.92 -12.59 23.39
C ASN A 332 3.67 -13.15 24.81
N LYS A 333 4.43 -14.18 25.19
CA LYS A 333 4.32 -14.80 26.51
C LYS A 333 4.45 -13.84 27.70
N TYR A 334 4.75 -12.59 27.47
CA TYR A 334 4.91 -11.52 28.45
C TYR A 334 3.80 -10.48 28.44
N GLY A 335 2.80 -10.60 27.53
CA GLY A 335 1.70 -9.65 27.44
C GLY A 335 2.08 -8.25 26.90
N GLU A 336 3.30 -8.09 26.38
CA GLU A 336 3.83 -6.79 25.96
C GLU A 336 3.29 -6.28 24.62
N LYS A 337 2.67 -7.14 23.82
CA LYS A 337 2.04 -6.78 22.57
C LYS A 337 0.66 -7.40 22.49
N LEU A 338 -0.35 -6.59 22.70
CA LEU A 338 -1.74 -7.02 22.65
C LEU A 338 -2.14 -7.61 21.29
N TYR A 339 -1.53 -7.19 20.21
CA TYR A 339 -1.79 -7.71 18.88
C TYR A 339 -0.77 -7.16 17.87
N ASN A 340 -0.01 -8.03 17.26
CA ASN A 340 0.90 -7.64 16.20
C ASN A 340 0.46 -8.25 14.87
N THR A 341 -0.47 -7.57 14.20
CA THR A 341 -0.90 -7.93 12.85
C THR A 341 0.24 -8.01 11.85
N GLN A 342 1.34 -7.28 12.08
CA GLN A 342 2.50 -7.32 11.18
C GLN A 342 3.27 -8.63 11.27
N ASP A 343 3.35 -9.25 12.44
CA ASP A 343 4.08 -10.51 12.59
C ASP A 343 3.27 -11.68 12.03
N SER A 344 1.95 -11.71 12.23
CA SER A 344 1.05 -12.68 11.55
C SER A 344 1.14 -12.55 10.03
N PHE A 345 1.28 -11.33 9.51
CA PHE A 345 1.47 -11.09 8.08
C PHE A 345 2.85 -11.46 7.55
N LYS A 346 3.90 -11.36 8.35
CA LYS A 346 5.25 -11.76 7.93
C LYS A 346 5.36 -13.26 7.71
N GLU A 347 4.63 -14.03 8.51
CA GLU A 347 4.59 -15.48 8.43
C GLU A 347 3.58 -15.99 7.39
N LEU A 348 2.65 -15.13 6.96
CA LEU A 348 1.65 -15.48 5.97
C LEU A 348 2.29 -15.75 4.61
N LYS A 349 2.31 -17.00 4.19
CA LYS A 349 2.68 -17.39 2.83
C LYS A 349 1.54 -16.99 1.89
N ARG A 350 1.76 -15.95 1.09
CA ARG A 350 0.78 -15.45 0.13
C ARG A 350 0.88 -16.20 -1.18
N GLU A 351 -0.21 -16.83 -1.57
CA GLU A 351 -0.36 -17.54 -2.85
C GLU A 351 -1.42 -16.89 -3.75
N VAL A 352 -2.36 -16.18 -3.14
CA VAL A 352 -3.51 -15.57 -3.83
C VAL A 352 -3.45 -14.06 -3.79
N ILE A 353 -3.04 -13.47 -2.66
CA ILE A 353 -2.97 -12.02 -2.51
C ILE A 353 -1.69 -11.48 -3.16
N LEU A 354 -1.86 -10.73 -4.25
CA LEU A 354 -0.78 -10.09 -4.98
C LEU A 354 -0.33 -8.80 -4.30
N LEU A 355 -1.30 -7.96 -3.92
CA LEU A 355 -1.06 -6.66 -3.28
C LEU A 355 -2.04 -6.44 -2.13
N ASN A 356 -1.56 -5.77 -1.10
CA ASN A 356 -2.35 -5.33 0.04
C ASN A 356 -2.01 -3.87 0.35
N ASP A 357 -3.02 -3.00 0.37
CA ASP A 357 -2.85 -1.59 0.68
C ASP A 357 -3.95 -1.13 1.63
N THR A 358 -3.55 -0.68 2.80
CA THR A 358 -4.34 -0.05 3.88
C THR A 358 -5.76 -0.64 4.08
N ASP A 359 -6.65 -0.55 3.10
CA ASP A 359 -8.05 -0.92 3.12
C ASP A 359 -8.50 -1.75 1.89
N SER A 360 -7.56 -2.07 0.99
CA SER A 360 -7.85 -2.78 -0.26
C SER A 360 -6.85 -3.89 -0.55
N LYS A 361 -7.27 -4.85 -1.36
CA LYS A 361 -6.45 -5.98 -1.81
C LYS A 361 -6.66 -6.28 -3.27
N ILE A 362 -5.60 -6.74 -3.90
CA ILE A 362 -5.64 -7.34 -5.23
C ILE A 362 -5.24 -8.79 -5.08
N TYR A 363 -6.07 -9.70 -5.58
CA TYR A 363 -5.84 -11.13 -5.47
C TYR A 363 -6.10 -11.85 -6.80
N TYR A 364 -5.45 -12.98 -6.95
CA TYR A 364 -5.43 -13.81 -8.14
C TYR A 364 -6.50 -14.89 -8.07
N LEU A 365 -7.35 -15.00 -9.09
CA LEU A 365 -8.49 -15.93 -9.12
C LEU A 365 -8.40 -17.03 -10.16
N ASN A 366 -7.43 -16.99 -11.07
CA ASN A 366 -7.41 -17.88 -12.24
C ASN A 366 -7.53 -19.35 -11.85
N ASN A 367 -6.80 -19.82 -10.84
CA ASN A 367 -6.87 -21.22 -10.42
C ASN A 367 -8.28 -21.63 -9.97
N GLY A 368 -9.01 -20.73 -9.33
CA GLY A 368 -10.40 -20.96 -8.93
C GLY A 368 -11.35 -20.88 -10.12
N ILE A 369 -11.14 -19.94 -11.02
CA ILE A 369 -11.92 -19.77 -12.24
C ILE A 369 -11.78 -21.03 -13.10
N ASP A 370 -10.56 -21.52 -13.33
CA ASP A 370 -10.30 -22.74 -14.10
C ASP A 370 -10.98 -23.96 -13.49
N MET A 371 -10.98 -24.05 -12.16
CA MET A 371 -11.62 -25.15 -11.44
C MET A 371 -13.14 -25.17 -11.67
N ILE A 372 -13.79 -23.99 -11.62
CA ILE A 372 -15.24 -23.88 -11.88
C ILE A 372 -15.55 -24.06 -13.37
N LYS A 373 -14.71 -23.52 -14.24
CA LYS A 373 -14.81 -23.65 -15.70
C LYS A 373 -14.79 -25.11 -16.15
N ASN A 374 -14.04 -25.96 -15.44
CA ASN A 374 -13.94 -27.40 -15.70
C ASN A 374 -15.11 -28.24 -15.13
N ILE A 375 -16.08 -27.63 -14.43
CA ILE A 375 -17.31 -28.32 -14.07
C ILE A 375 -18.12 -28.54 -15.34
N ASP A 376 -18.49 -29.81 -15.60
CA ASP A 376 -19.22 -30.20 -16.79
C ASP A 376 -20.48 -29.35 -17.02
N GLY A 377 -20.62 -28.80 -18.22
CA GLY A 377 -21.75 -27.98 -18.64
C GLY A 377 -21.67 -26.50 -18.23
N VAL A 378 -20.84 -26.07 -17.24
CA VAL A 378 -20.79 -24.69 -16.79
C VAL A 378 -20.23 -23.75 -17.86
N TYR A 379 -19.07 -24.08 -18.43
CA TYR A 379 -18.47 -23.28 -19.50
C TYR A 379 -19.35 -23.25 -20.75
N ASP A 380 -19.88 -24.43 -21.17
CA ASP A 380 -20.75 -24.52 -22.33
C ASP A 380 -22.01 -23.68 -22.22
N ASN A 381 -22.52 -23.51 -21.03
CA ASN A 381 -23.65 -22.63 -20.78
C ASN A 381 -23.30 -21.14 -20.90
N LEU A 382 -22.05 -20.76 -20.59
CA LEU A 382 -21.64 -19.35 -20.49
C LEU A 382 -20.81 -18.86 -21.69
N LYS A 383 -20.28 -19.74 -22.55
CA LYS A 383 -19.31 -19.38 -23.62
C LYS A 383 -19.81 -18.30 -24.60
N GLU A 384 -21.11 -18.16 -24.79
CA GLU A 384 -21.70 -17.14 -25.67
C GLU A 384 -21.48 -15.71 -25.15
N TYR A 385 -21.23 -15.53 -23.86
CA TYR A 385 -20.88 -14.23 -23.27
C TYR A 385 -19.48 -13.73 -23.64
N GLY A 386 -18.63 -14.63 -24.17
CA GLY A 386 -17.22 -14.36 -24.45
C GLY A 386 -16.32 -14.63 -23.24
N ASP A 387 -15.08 -15.03 -23.50
CA ASP A 387 -14.16 -15.55 -22.46
C ASP A 387 -13.92 -14.57 -21.31
N GLU A 388 -13.79 -13.27 -21.59
CA GLU A 388 -13.58 -12.25 -20.55
C GLU A 388 -14.78 -12.15 -19.59
N MET A 389 -16.00 -12.19 -20.15
CA MET A 389 -17.21 -12.13 -19.34
C MET A 389 -17.41 -13.43 -18.57
N VAL A 390 -17.08 -14.58 -19.16
CA VAL A 390 -17.10 -15.88 -18.47
C VAL A 390 -16.17 -15.85 -17.27
N ASP A 391 -14.93 -15.40 -17.43
CA ASP A 391 -13.95 -15.30 -16.34
C ASP A 391 -14.43 -14.36 -15.24
N PHE A 392 -15.08 -13.25 -15.61
CA PHE A 392 -15.68 -12.35 -14.65
C PHE A 392 -16.85 -12.99 -13.89
N ILE A 393 -17.76 -13.66 -14.59
CA ILE A 393 -18.90 -14.37 -13.95
C ILE A 393 -18.38 -15.43 -12.97
N LEU A 394 -17.44 -16.28 -13.42
CA LEU A 394 -16.89 -17.34 -12.58
C LEU A 394 -16.07 -16.79 -11.43
N GLY A 395 -15.29 -15.72 -11.66
CA GLY A 395 -14.60 -14.97 -10.61
C GLY A 395 -15.57 -14.42 -9.57
N SER A 396 -16.74 -13.94 -9.99
CA SER A 396 -17.75 -13.43 -9.07
C SER A 396 -18.35 -14.52 -8.18
N PHE A 397 -18.45 -15.77 -8.64
CA PHE A 397 -18.82 -16.91 -7.78
C PHE A 397 -17.81 -17.13 -6.66
N ILE A 398 -16.53 -17.11 -6.99
CA ILE A 398 -15.47 -17.32 -6.00
C ILE A 398 -15.50 -16.19 -4.96
N ILE A 399 -15.59 -14.95 -5.43
CA ILE A 399 -15.65 -13.78 -4.55
C ILE A 399 -16.87 -13.83 -3.66
N HIS A 400 -18.03 -14.15 -4.22
CA HIS A 400 -19.25 -14.29 -3.44
C HIS A 400 -19.11 -15.34 -2.33
N THR A 401 -18.50 -16.49 -2.64
CA THR A 401 -18.20 -17.53 -1.65
C THR A 401 -17.31 -17.04 -0.53
N VAL A 402 -16.26 -16.31 -0.88
CA VAL A 402 -15.31 -15.76 0.10
C VAL A 402 -15.94 -14.64 0.92
N ASP A 403 -16.72 -13.77 0.28
CA ASP A 403 -17.40 -12.66 0.95
C ASP A 403 -18.39 -13.14 1.99
N GLU A 404 -19.14 -14.22 1.74
CA GLU A 404 -20.03 -14.83 2.73
C GLU A 404 -19.25 -15.25 3.99
N CYS A 405 -18.05 -15.83 3.83
CA CYS A 405 -17.21 -16.20 4.95
C CYS A 405 -16.59 -15.00 5.65
N ILE A 406 -16.24 -13.94 4.90
CA ILE A 406 -15.70 -12.70 5.46
C ILE A 406 -16.78 -11.97 6.26
N ILE A 407 -18.02 -11.90 5.76
CA ILE A 407 -19.13 -11.27 6.46
C ILE A 407 -19.38 -11.98 7.79
N GLU A 408 -19.43 -13.30 7.79
CA GLU A 408 -19.58 -14.10 9.01
C GLU A 408 -18.40 -13.89 9.98
N GLY A 409 -17.17 -13.93 9.46
CA GLY A 409 -15.97 -13.68 10.25
C GLY A 409 -15.96 -12.28 10.88
N LEU A 410 -16.41 -11.27 10.14
CA LEU A 410 -16.55 -9.89 10.64
C LEU A 410 -17.64 -9.78 11.70
N ASP A 411 -18.77 -10.45 11.53
CA ASP A 411 -19.84 -10.44 12.52
C ASP A 411 -19.35 -11.05 13.85
N ARG A 412 -18.68 -12.20 13.79
CA ARG A 412 -18.09 -12.82 14.98
C ARG A 412 -17.04 -11.94 15.63
N TYR A 413 -16.12 -11.39 14.84
CA TYR A 413 -15.07 -10.52 15.33
C TYR A 413 -15.64 -9.26 16.01
N THR A 414 -16.59 -8.59 15.38
CA THR A 414 -17.24 -7.42 15.96
C THR A 414 -18.09 -7.77 17.18
N GLY A 415 -18.70 -8.96 17.19
CA GLY A 415 -19.39 -9.50 18.35
C GLY A 415 -18.47 -9.78 19.53
N GLN A 416 -17.27 -10.33 19.30
CA GLN A 416 -16.25 -10.51 20.33
C GLN A 416 -15.76 -9.20 20.94
N CYS A 417 -15.80 -8.13 20.15
CA CYS A 417 -15.49 -6.77 20.60
C CYS A 417 -16.69 -6.08 21.27
N ASN A 418 -17.77 -6.81 21.47
CA ASN A 418 -19.01 -6.36 22.11
C ASN A 418 -19.73 -5.23 21.35
N ILE A 419 -19.60 -5.18 20.01
CA ILE A 419 -20.35 -4.25 19.18
C ILE A 419 -21.80 -4.74 19.07
N SER A 420 -22.77 -3.84 19.27
CA SER A 420 -24.20 -4.13 19.14
C SER A 420 -24.53 -4.67 17.75
N LYS A 421 -25.47 -5.64 17.69
CA LYS A 421 -25.82 -6.37 16.48
C LYS A 421 -26.21 -5.45 15.30
N GLU A 422 -26.87 -4.34 15.58
CA GLU A 422 -27.28 -3.32 14.61
C GLU A 422 -26.13 -2.60 13.90
N TYR A 423 -24.92 -2.58 14.50
CA TYR A 423 -23.74 -1.92 13.94
C TYR A 423 -22.70 -2.88 13.35
N ARG A 424 -22.91 -4.19 13.44
CA ARG A 424 -21.91 -5.17 12.98
C ARG A 424 -21.73 -5.22 11.47
N GLY A 425 -22.76 -4.97 10.70
CA GLY A 425 -22.73 -5.00 9.23
C GLY A 425 -22.22 -3.72 8.55
N ILE A 426 -21.75 -2.72 9.29
CA ILE A 426 -21.32 -1.43 8.72
C ILE A 426 -20.04 -1.56 7.91
N VAL A 427 -19.09 -2.39 8.37
CA VAL A 427 -17.85 -2.65 7.65
C VAL A 427 -18.08 -3.74 6.61
N GLN A 428 -17.93 -3.38 5.36
CA GLN A 428 -18.13 -4.28 4.22
C GLN A 428 -16.99 -4.14 3.25
N TYR A 429 -16.59 -5.25 2.63
CA TYR A 429 -15.71 -5.25 1.46
C TYR A 429 -16.57 -5.13 0.21
N LYS A 430 -16.09 -4.32 -0.75
CA LYS A 430 -16.74 -4.15 -2.04
C LYS A 430 -15.75 -4.55 -3.13
N TYR A 431 -16.28 -5.18 -4.15
CA TYR A 431 -15.55 -5.49 -5.36
C TYR A 431 -15.35 -4.21 -6.17
N GLU A 432 -14.14 -3.64 -6.13
CA GLU A 432 -13.88 -2.33 -6.73
C GLU A 432 -13.43 -2.45 -8.19
N TYR A 433 -12.45 -3.32 -8.46
CA TYR A 433 -11.87 -3.46 -9.80
C TYR A 433 -11.76 -4.93 -10.22
N PHE A 434 -12.07 -5.19 -11.49
CA PHE A 434 -11.64 -6.40 -12.17
C PHE A 434 -10.55 -6.02 -13.18
N PHE A 435 -9.37 -6.56 -12.95
CA PHE A 435 -8.23 -6.40 -13.84
C PHE A 435 -8.17 -7.57 -14.80
N ARG A 436 -8.38 -7.32 -16.09
CA ARG A 436 -8.15 -8.34 -17.11
C ARG A 436 -6.69 -8.77 -17.13
N TYR A 437 -5.79 -7.78 -17.00
CA TYR A 437 -4.36 -7.99 -16.86
C TYR A 437 -3.83 -7.16 -15.69
N LEU A 438 -2.99 -7.76 -14.89
CA LEU A 438 -2.31 -7.08 -13.80
C LEU A 438 -0.86 -7.54 -13.74
N GLN A 439 0.06 -6.58 -13.85
CA GLN A 439 1.48 -6.80 -13.66
C GLN A 439 1.94 -6.07 -12.40
N PRO A 440 2.16 -6.77 -11.28
CA PRO A 440 2.83 -6.17 -10.12
C PRO A 440 4.28 -5.87 -10.48
N THR A 441 4.82 -4.78 -9.90
CA THR A 441 6.22 -4.44 -10.06
C THR A 441 7.00 -4.72 -8.78
N LYS A 442 8.33 -4.65 -8.82
CA LYS A 442 9.20 -4.89 -7.65
C LYS A 442 8.96 -3.91 -6.50
N GLY A 443 8.48 -2.70 -6.79
CA GLY A 443 8.15 -1.70 -5.77
C GLY A 443 6.88 -2.05 -5.02
N ALA A 444 6.88 -1.95 -3.69
CA ALA A 444 5.67 -2.12 -2.91
C ALA A 444 4.58 -1.16 -3.41
N LYS A 445 3.35 -1.67 -3.59
CA LYS A 445 2.18 -0.92 -4.07
C LYS A 445 2.29 -0.40 -5.52
N ASN A 446 3.26 -0.88 -6.30
CA ASN A 446 3.44 -0.48 -7.68
C ASN A 446 2.93 -1.57 -8.62
N TYR A 447 2.05 -1.21 -9.54
CA TYR A 447 1.53 -2.14 -10.55
C TYR A 447 1.03 -1.42 -11.81
N ILE A 448 0.87 -2.20 -12.86
CA ILE A 448 0.20 -1.84 -14.09
C ILE A 448 -1.06 -2.70 -14.16
N GLY A 449 -2.23 -2.09 -14.17
CA GLY A 449 -3.51 -2.79 -14.22
C GLY A 449 -4.34 -2.35 -15.42
N PHE A 450 -4.98 -3.31 -16.08
CA PHE A 450 -5.93 -3.06 -17.15
C PHE A 450 -7.33 -3.35 -16.63
N ILE A 451 -8.08 -2.28 -16.33
CA ILE A 451 -9.39 -2.35 -15.69
C ILE A 451 -10.46 -2.39 -16.78
N THR A 452 -11.25 -3.44 -16.78
CA THR A 452 -12.41 -3.57 -17.68
C THR A 452 -13.73 -3.40 -16.95
N ILE A 453 -13.75 -3.69 -15.65
CA ILE A 453 -14.96 -3.56 -14.82
C ILE A 453 -14.59 -2.81 -13.54
N GLN A 454 -15.39 -1.80 -13.20
CA GLN A 454 -15.23 -0.99 -11.99
C GLN A 454 -16.53 -0.93 -11.19
N GLU A 455 -16.49 -1.32 -9.91
CA GLU A 455 -17.65 -1.36 -9.00
C GLU A 455 -18.86 -2.08 -9.65
N GLY A 456 -18.60 -3.19 -10.35
CA GLY A 456 -19.61 -3.95 -11.07
C GLY A 456 -20.11 -3.28 -12.36
N ASN A 457 -19.50 -2.19 -12.84
CA ASN A 457 -19.85 -1.56 -14.10
C ASN A 457 -18.79 -1.87 -15.16
N PHE A 458 -19.21 -2.39 -16.29
CA PHE A 458 -18.34 -2.64 -17.44
C PHE A 458 -17.93 -1.30 -18.06
N LEU A 459 -16.65 -1.08 -18.26
CA LEU A 459 -16.14 0.16 -18.81
C LEU A 459 -16.20 0.12 -20.34
N PRO A 460 -16.85 1.12 -21.01
CA PRO A 460 -16.92 1.15 -22.46
C PRO A 460 -15.56 1.36 -23.12
N ILE A 461 -14.63 1.92 -22.37
CA ILE A 461 -13.22 2.07 -22.72
C ILE A 461 -12.44 1.57 -21.51
N PRO A 462 -11.65 0.50 -21.66
CA PRO A 462 -10.81 0.00 -20.57
C PRO A 462 -9.86 1.07 -20.04
N GLU A 463 -9.73 1.13 -18.72
CA GLU A 463 -8.83 2.08 -18.04
C GLU A 463 -7.52 1.40 -17.68
N ILE A 464 -6.42 2.15 -17.82
CA ILE A 464 -5.11 1.69 -17.39
C ILE A 464 -4.80 2.35 -16.05
N ASP A 465 -4.66 1.53 -15.01
CA ASP A 465 -4.22 1.99 -13.71
C ASP A 465 -2.71 1.74 -13.52
N LEU A 466 -1.97 2.83 -13.44
CA LEU A 466 -0.54 2.85 -13.24
C LEU A 466 -0.26 3.37 -11.84
N LYS A 467 -0.13 2.46 -10.88
CA LYS A 467 0.17 2.81 -9.49
C LYS A 467 1.68 2.82 -9.24
N GLY A 468 2.14 3.86 -8.52
CA GLY A 468 3.53 3.98 -8.09
C GLY A 468 4.54 4.25 -9.20
N LEU A 469 4.14 4.18 -10.45
CA LEU A 469 4.97 4.52 -11.59
C LEU A 469 4.91 6.04 -11.84
N PRO A 470 6.04 6.67 -12.21
CA PRO A 470 6.11 8.12 -12.39
C PRO A 470 5.33 8.64 -13.59
N LEU A 471 4.72 7.77 -14.38
CA LEU A 471 4.06 8.07 -15.67
C LEU A 471 2.85 9.01 -15.61
N LYS A 472 2.20 9.10 -14.44
CA LYS A 472 1.05 10.02 -14.20
C LYS A 472 1.46 11.35 -13.59
N LYS A 473 2.75 11.58 -13.34
CA LYS A 473 3.19 12.82 -12.71
C LYS A 473 3.22 13.93 -13.77
N SER A 474 2.74 15.11 -13.41
CA SER A 474 2.74 16.31 -14.27
C SER A 474 4.14 16.76 -14.72
N ASN A 475 5.18 16.21 -14.09
CA ASN A 475 6.58 16.45 -14.42
C ASN A 475 7.18 15.36 -15.31
N PHE A 476 6.36 14.64 -16.07
CA PHE A 476 6.82 13.61 -16.98
C PHE A 476 6.62 14.05 -18.43
N ASN A 477 7.61 13.79 -19.30
CA ASN A 477 7.48 14.09 -20.72
C ASN A 477 6.33 13.23 -21.31
N LYS A 478 5.43 13.88 -22.07
CA LYS A 478 4.22 13.25 -22.58
C LYS A 478 4.52 12.10 -23.54
N SER A 479 5.46 12.28 -24.45
CA SER A 479 5.82 11.26 -25.44
C SER A 479 6.50 10.04 -24.77
N MET A 480 7.35 10.27 -23.77
CA MET A 480 7.91 9.18 -22.96
C MET A 480 6.83 8.42 -22.18
N ALA A 481 5.83 9.14 -21.65
CA ALA A 481 4.73 8.51 -20.94
C ALA A 481 3.86 7.67 -21.90
N GLU A 482 3.64 8.14 -23.11
CA GLU A 482 2.92 7.41 -24.15
C GLU A 482 3.66 6.14 -24.59
N LEU A 483 4.97 6.23 -24.84
CA LEU A 483 5.77 5.04 -25.15
C LEU A 483 5.75 4.01 -24.00
N ALA A 484 5.97 4.48 -22.77
CA ALA A 484 5.97 3.61 -21.62
C ALA A 484 4.62 2.93 -21.39
N LYS A 485 3.53 3.66 -21.66
CA LYS A 485 2.17 3.14 -21.61
C LYS A 485 1.94 2.12 -22.73
N ASP A 486 2.41 2.39 -23.94
CA ASP A 486 2.30 1.49 -25.08
C ASP A 486 3.06 0.19 -24.82
N VAL A 487 4.31 0.26 -24.35
CA VAL A 487 5.09 -0.92 -23.95
C VAL A 487 4.40 -1.70 -22.83
N ALA A 488 3.91 -1.01 -21.80
CA ALA A 488 3.23 -1.65 -20.68
C ALA A 488 1.99 -2.43 -21.10
N ILE A 489 1.23 -1.90 -22.06
CA ILE A 489 -0.02 -2.52 -22.53
C ILE A 489 0.26 -3.57 -23.59
N ASN A 490 0.90 -3.17 -24.68
CA ASN A 490 0.96 -3.98 -25.90
C ASN A 490 2.07 -5.02 -25.88
N ASP A 491 3.17 -4.75 -25.17
CA ASP A 491 4.32 -5.64 -25.16
C ASP A 491 4.45 -6.47 -23.87
N ILE A 492 3.64 -6.17 -22.83
CA ILE A 492 3.75 -6.82 -21.53
C ILE A 492 2.41 -7.32 -21.00
N ALA A 493 1.43 -6.44 -20.79
CA ALA A 493 0.20 -6.81 -20.11
C ALA A 493 -0.72 -7.71 -20.95
N THR A 494 -0.68 -7.57 -22.28
CA THR A 494 -1.58 -8.29 -23.21
C THR A 494 -0.93 -9.47 -23.90
N VAL A 495 0.33 -9.78 -23.58
CA VAL A 495 1.06 -10.90 -24.17
C VAL A 495 1.34 -11.98 -23.13
N GLU A 496 1.28 -13.24 -23.54
CA GLU A 496 1.57 -14.36 -22.66
C GLU A 496 3.04 -14.36 -22.19
N LYS A 497 3.95 -14.00 -23.10
CA LYS A 497 5.38 -13.90 -22.79
C LYS A 497 5.98 -12.66 -23.43
N PRO A 498 6.44 -11.67 -22.63
CA PRO A 498 7.07 -10.46 -23.15
C PRO A 498 8.34 -10.76 -23.96
N ASP A 499 8.48 -10.14 -25.13
CA ASP A 499 9.71 -10.16 -25.93
C ASP A 499 10.60 -8.97 -25.55
N ILE A 500 11.61 -9.24 -24.73
CA ILE A 500 12.56 -8.25 -24.22
C ILE A 500 13.32 -7.56 -25.36
N LYS A 501 13.71 -8.30 -26.42
CA LYS A 501 14.46 -7.75 -27.56
C LYS A 501 13.61 -6.73 -28.32
N HIS A 502 12.33 -7.06 -28.53
CA HIS A 502 11.38 -6.14 -29.16
C HIS A 502 11.22 -4.87 -28.33
N ILE A 503 11.00 -5.00 -27.02
CA ILE A 503 10.86 -3.86 -26.10
C ILE A 503 12.11 -2.96 -26.14
N LEU A 504 13.30 -3.53 -26.02
CA LEU A 504 14.56 -2.78 -26.07
C LEU A 504 14.76 -2.10 -27.42
N SER A 505 14.45 -2.75 -28.53
CA SER A 505 14.51 -2.15 -29.87
C SER A 505 13.58 -0.95 -30.01
N LYS A 506 12.35 -1.05 -29.48
CA LYS A 506 11.35 0.02 -29.48
C LYS A 506 11.83 1.25 -28.68
N VAL A 507 12.43 0.99 -27.52
CA VAL A 507 13.04 2.01 -26.65
C VAL A 507 14.22 2.69 -27.34
N HIS A 508 15.09 1.89 -27.98
CA HIS A 508 16.25 2.43 -28.73
C HIS A 508 15.82 3.31 -29.89
N LYS A 509 14.85 2.88 -30.69
CA LYS A 509 14.28 3.69 -31.80
C LYS A 509 13.75 5.02 -31.29
N TYR A 510 13.03 5.02 -30.18
CA TYR A 510 12.51 6.25 -29.58
C TYR A 510 13.63 7.18 -29.10
N ARG A 511 14.68 6.62 -28.50
CA ARG A 511 15.87 7.38 -28.08
C ARG A 511 16.55 8.05 -29.29
N MET A 512 16.75 7.32 -30.37
CA MET A 512 17.32 7.88 -31.60
C MET A 512 16.45 9.00 -32.17
N HIS A 513 15.14 8.82 -32.17
CA HIS A 513 14.17 9.84 -32.58
C HIS A 513 14.30 11.12 -31.73
N LEU A 514 14.41 11.02 -30.41
CA LEU A 514 14.61 12.19 -29.54
C LEU A 514 15.91 12.93 -29.87
N VAL A 515 17.02 12.21 -30.09
CA VAL A 515 18.33 12.80 -30.42
C VAL A 515 18.27 13.51 -31.79
N GLU A 516 17.66 12.90 -32.79
CA GLU A 516 17.52 13.46 -34.13
C GLU A 516 16.65 14.71 -34.14
N ASN A 517 15.54 14.69 -33.43
CA ASN A 517 14.64 15.82 -33.31
C ASN A 517 15.26 17.01 -32.57
N PHE A 518 16.06 16.73 -31.52
CA PHE A 518 16.77 17.77 -30.81
C PHE A 518 17.79 18.48 -31.69
N LYS A 519 18.51 17.75 -32.56
CA LYS A 519 19.46 18.35 -33.52
C LYS A 519 18.80 19.27 -34.55
N LYS A 520 17.48 19.16 -34.77
CA LYS A 520 16.69 20.01 -35.67
C LYS A 520 16.15 21.29 -35.01
N GLU A 521 16.59 21.61 -33.78
CA GLU A 521 16.29 22.84 -33.00
C GLU A 521 14.83 23.03 -32.56
N ASP A 522 13.89 22.15 -32.95
CA ASP A 522 12.44 22.35 -32.72
C ASP A 522 11.87 21.55 -31.55
N ASN A 523 12.66 20.75 -30.83
CA ASN A 523 12.10 19.80 -29.88
C ASN A 523 12.67 19.88 -28.48
N LEU A 524 11.82 20.33 -27.54
CA LEU A 524 12.10 20.38 -26.10
C LEU A 524 11.89 19.03 -25.38
N GLU A 525 11.57 17.95 -26.10
CA GLU A 525 11.19 16.64 -25.49
C GLU A 525 12.31 15.99 -24.70
N ILE A 526 13.56 16.33 -24.94
CA ILE A 526 14.70 15.85 -24.12
C ILE A 526 14.76 16.55 -22.75
N PHE A 527 14.05 17.65 -22.57
CA PHE A 527 13.96 18.33 -21.30
C PHE A 527 12.83 17.75 -20.46
N THR A 528 13.11 17.50 -19.21
CA THR A 528 12.11 16.92 -18.28
C THR A 528 11.48 18.00 -17.43
N PRO A 529 10.14 18.05 -17.32
CA PRO A 529 9.47 18.96 -16.42
C PRO A 529 9.76 18.63 -14.95
N PHE A 530 10.13 19.66 -14.20
CA PHE A 530 10.32 19.59 -12.74
C PHE A 530 9.48 20.65 -12.04
N LYS A 531 9.11 20.36 -10.79
CA LYS A 531 8.37 21.28 -9.94
C LYS A 531 9.09 21.48 -8.62
N LEU A 532 9.18 22.74 -8.18
CA LEU A 532 9.56 23.13 -6.83
C LEU A 532 8.38 23.85 -6.19
N ASN A 533 7.88 23.31 -5.08
CA ASN A 533 6.72 23.84 -4.37
C ASN A 533 7.12 24.76 -3.19
N GLU A 534 8.34 24.57 -2.68
CA GLU A 534 8.87 25.32 -1.55
C GLU A 534 9.44 26.67 -2.02
N LYS A 535 9.43 27.67 -1.12
CA LYS A 535 10.12 28.95 -1.35
C LYS A 535 11.63 28.73 -1.38
N PRO A 536 12.41 29.53 -2.13
CA PRO A 536 13.87 29.34 -2.25
C PRO A 536 14.61 29.26 -0.92
N LYS A 537 14.15 29.97 0.12
CA LYS A 537 14.75 29.95 1.46
C LYS A 537 14.56 28.63 2.21
N ASP A 538 13.53 27.87 1.86
CA ASP A 538 13.16 26.62 2.52
C ASP A 538 13.75 25.37 1.77
N ILE A 539 14.40 25.60 0.63
CA ILE A 539 15.04 24.56 -0.19
C ILE A 539 16.51 24.47 0.22
N LEU A 540 17.00 23.25 0.36
CA LEU A 540 18.43 23.03 0.64
C LEU A 540 19.29 23.61 -0.49
N PRO A 541 20.36 24.38 -0.19
CA PRO A 541 21.26 24.92 -1.20
C PRO A 541 21.96 23.85 -2.07
N SER A 542 22.02 22.63 -1.55
CA SER A 542 22.54 21.45 -2.29
C SER A 542 21.59 20.90 -3.32
N ASP A 543 20.31 21.27 -3.31
CA ASP A 543 19.31 20.74 -4.25
C ASP A 543 19.70 21.04 -5.71
N HIS A 544 19.79 19.98 -6.50
CA HIS A 544 20.22 20.08 -7.89
C HIS A 544 19.23 20.85 -8.79
N ARG A 545 17.95 20.87 -8.42
CA ARG A 545 16.89 21.60 -9.15
C ARG A 545 17.06 23.11 -8.93
N LEU A 546 17.27 23.52 -7.67
CA LEU A 546 17.53 24.91 -7.33
C LEU A 546 18.82 25.42 -8.01
N LYS A 547 19.86 24.56 -8.06
CA LYS A 547 21.11 24.89 -8.74
C LYS A 547 20.90 25.09 -10.24
N ALA A 548 20.12 24.23 -10.89
CA ALA A 548 19.85 24.33 -12.33
C ALA A 548 19.05 25.61 -12.67
N VAL A 549 18.07 25.98 -11.83
CA VAL A 549 17.31 27.23 -11.98
C VAL A 549 18.23 28.46 -11.76
N ASN A 550 19.04 28.46 -10.71
CA ASN A 550 19.96 29.55 -10.42
C ASN A 550 21.02 29.73 -11.52
N LEU A 551 21.47 28.63 -12.14
CA LEU A 551 22.35 28.69 -13.30
C LEU A 551 21.66 29.37 -14.48
N PHE A 552 20.48 28.92 -14.85
CA PHE A 552 19.70 29.51 -15.94
C PHE A 552 19.44 31.00 -15.69
N ASN A 553 18.95 31.37 -14.52
CA ASN A 553 18.67 32.75 -14.15
C ASN A 553 19.92 33.63 -14.19
N THR A 554 21.11 33.05 -13.90
CA THR A 554 22.39 33.75 -14.00
C THR A 554 22.82 33.95 -15.46
N LEU A 555 22.60 32.94 -16.31
CA LEU A 555 23.00 32.99 -17.73
C LEU A 555 22.02 33.79 -18.61
N PHE A 556 20.72 33.59 -18.40
CA PHE A 556 19.69 34.03 -19.34
C PHE A 556 18.54 34.82 -18.70
N GLY A 557 18.51 35.00 -17.38
CA GLY A 557 17.41 35.65 -16.68
C GLY A 557 17.16 37.11 -17.08
N ASP A 558 18.13 37.76 -17.72
CA ASP A 558 18.02 39.13 -18.23
C ASP A 558 17.76 39.15 -19.78
N THR A 559 17.44 38.01 -20.37
CA THR A 559 17.08 37.89 -21.80
C THR A 559 15.57 37.82 -21.96
N GLU A 560 15.10 37.75 -23.20
CA GLU A 560 13.66 37.58 -23.55
C GLU A 560 13.01 36.31 -22.95
N LEU A 561 13.81 35.30 -22.56
CA LEU A 561 13.32 34.10 -21.88
C LEU A 561 12.87 34.35 -20.43
N GLY A 562 13.30 35.48 -19.84
CA GLY A 562 12.93 35.84 -18.47
C GLY A 562 13.55 34.95 -17.40
N LYS A 563 13.16 35.19 -16.16
CA LYS A 563 13.61 34.42 -14.98
C LYS A 563 12.65 33.31 -14.66
N ILE A 564 13.18 32.13 -14.33
CA ILE A 564 12.39 31.07 -13.74
C ILE A 564 12.11 31.43 -12.29
N GLU A 565 10.83 31.52 -11.95
CA GLU A 565 10.37 31.79 -10.57
C GLU A 565 10.17 30.51 -9.78
N ILE A 566 10.46 30.54 -8.48
CA ILE A 566 10.24 29.48 -7.51
C ILE A 566 9.36 30.03 -6.37
N PRO A 567 8.26 29.36 -5.99
CA PRO A 567 7.78 28.05 -6.48
C PRO A 567 7.23 28.10 -7.91
N GLY A 568 7.47 27.01 -8.66
CA GLY A 568 7.06 26.94 -10.06
C GLY A 568 7.41 25.62 -10.75
N VAL A 569 7.03 25.53 -12.03
CA VAL A 569 7.37 24.43 -12.94
C VAL A 569 8.37 24.92 -13.98
N PHE A 570 9.35 24.11 -14.29
CA PHE A 570 10.40 24.40 -15.28
C PHE A 570 10.87 23.12 -15.95
N LEU A 571 11.52 23.24 -17.08
CA LEU A 571 12.19 22.15 -17.76
C LEU A 571 13.64 22.04 -17.27
N MET A 572 14.21 20.84 -17.28
CA MET A 572 15.61 20.63 -16.90
C MET A 572 16.26 19.55 -17.77
N THR A 573 17.52 19.77 -18.12
CA THR A 573 18.35 18.78 -18.82
C THR A 573 19.76 18.72 -18.25
N LYS A 574 20.52 17.73 -18.69
CA LYS A 574 21.93 17.56 -18.35
C LYS A 574 22.80 18.28 -19.36
N ILE A 575 23.87 18.89 -18.87
CA ILE A 575 24.88 19.57 -19.70
C ILE A 575 26.25 19.05 -19.30
N ASP A 576 27.21 19.10 -20.25
CA ASP A 576 28.60 18.73 -20.03
C ASP A 576 29.56 19.81 -20.50
N PHE A 577 30.28 20.41 -19.55
CA PHE A 577 31.34 21.41 -19.81
C PHE A 577 32.75 20.82 -19.61
N THR A 578 32.89 19.51 -19.50
CA THR A 578 34.18 18.86 -19.29
C THR A 578 35.12 19.13 -20.48
N ASN A 579 36.31 19.63 -20.21
CA ASN A 579 37.34 20.01 -21.20
C ASN A 579 36.90 21.04 -22.26
N LYS A 580 35.84 21.83 -21.96
CA LYS A 580 35.31 22.83 -22.90
C LYS A 580 35.46 24.27 -22.40
N GLU A 581 36.16 24.49 -21.29
CA GLU A 581 36.28 25.80 -20.66
C GLU A 581 36.92 26.86 -21.58
N ASP A 582 38.01 26.51 -22.26
CA ASP A 582 38.67 27.39 -23.21
C ASP A 582 37.79 27.70 -24.41
N TYR A 583 37.10 26.70 -24.95
CA TYR A 583 36.14 26.87 -26.05
C TYR A 583 35.00 27.80 -25.66
N ILE A 584 34.45 27.66 -24.44
CA ILE A 584 33.39 28.53 -23.92
C ILE A 584 33.92 29.96 -23.80
N LYS A 585 35.14 30.15 -23.30
CA LYS A 585 35.77 31.45 -23.13
C LYS A 585 35.99 32.17 -24.45
N GLU A 586 36.33 31.44 -25.50
CA GLU A 586 36.59 31.99 -26.83
C GLU A 586 35.30 32.30 -27.59
N ASN A 587 34.30 31.40 -27.57
CA ASN A 587 33.14 31.49 -28.42
C ASN A 587 31.89 32.08 -27.71
N TYR A 588 31.86 32.05 -26.35
CA TYR A 588 30.72 32.46 -25.52
C TYR A 588 31.19 33.30 -24.33
N LYS A 589 31.96 34.36 -24.60
CA LYS A 589 32.61 35.17 -23.56
C LYS A 589 31.66 35.73 -22.51
N LYS A 590 30.44 36.15 -22.91
CA LYS A 590 29.43 36.71 -22.02
C LYS A 590 28.91 35.64 -21.06
N GLU A 591 28.62 34.43 -21.56
CA GLU A 591 28.17 33.27 -20.79
C GLU A 591 29.31 32.76 -19.90
N TYR A 592 30.55 32.76 -20.39
CA TYR A 592 31.73 32.41 -19.60
C TYR A 592 31.90 33.30 -18.37
N ASP A 593 31.83 34.62 -18.54
CA ASP A 593 31.92 35.57 -17.40
C ASP A 593 30.82 35.35 -16.38
N ARG A 594 29.62 35.05 -16.85
CA ARG A 594 28.47 34.70 -15.99
C ARG A 594 28.67 33.35 -15.28
N LEU A 595 29.22 32.33 -15.98
CA LEU A 595 29.57 31.03 -15.39
C LEU A 595 30.65 31.17 -14.30
N VAL A 596 31.68 31.98 -14.52
CA VAL A 596 32.71 32.28 -13.51
C VAL A 596 32.07 32.94 -12.28
N LYS A 597 31.19 33.88 -12.48
CA LYS A 597 30.42 34.51 -11.35
C LYS A 597 29.54 33.49 -10.61
N TYR A 598 28.87 32.62 -11.34
CA TYR A 598 28.03 31.56 -10.78
C TYR A 598 28.86 30.56 -9.97
N THR A 599 29.98 30.04 -10.51
CA THR A 599 30.86 29.08 -9.81
C THR A 599 31.49 29.68 -8.55
N LYS A 600 31.85 30.96 -8.56
CA LYS A 600 32.32 31.68 -7.35
C LYS A 600 31.25 31.73 -6.27
N ASN A 601 30.00 32.02 -6.63
CA ASN A 601 28.87 32.02 -5.68
C ASN A 601 28.58 30.60 -5.13
N MET A 602 28.67 29.60 -5.99
CA MET A 602 28.49 28.19 -5.61
C MET A 602 29.62 27.72 -4.67
N SER A 603 30.84 28.09 -4.93
CA SER A 603 32.00 27.78 -4.07
C SER A 603 31.81 28.39 -2.70
N PHE A 604 31.33 29.63 -2.63
CA PHE A 604 31.01 30.28 -1.37
C PHE A 604 29.93 29.53 -0.60
N ASN A 605 28.80 29.20 -1.22
CA ASN A 605 27.70 28.50 -0.55
C ASN A 605 28.16 27.11 -0.05
N ARG A 606 28.92 26.39 -0.85
CA ARG A 606 29.50 25.10 -0.45
C ARG A 606 30.45 25.19 0.74
N LEU A 607 31.29 26.21 0.78
CA LEU A 607 32.16 26.47 1.91
C LEU A 607 31.37 26.75 3.18
N LYS A 608 30.39 27.64 3.10
CA LYS A 608 29.53 28.02 4.22
C LYS A 608 28.75 26.82 4.76
N ASP A 609 28.07 26.09 3.89
CA ASP A 609 27.24 24.93 4.28
C ASP A 609 28.12 23.85 4.94
N LYS A 610 29.29 23.58 4.36
CA LYS A 610 30.22 22.56 4.89
C LYS A 610 30.82 22.98 6.23
N TYR A 611 31.15 24.26 6.37
CA TYR A 611 31.63 24.81 7.64
C TYR A 611 30.56 24.70 8.74
N LEU A 612 29.32 25.11 8.45
CA LEU A 612 28.23 25.02 9.43
C LEU A 612 27.93 23.56 9.82
N ASP A 613 27.92 22.63 8.88
CA ASP A 613 27.72 21.21 9.15
C ASP A 613 28.86 20.65 10.03
N ASN A 614 30.10 20.96 9.70
CA ASN A 614 31.26 20.53 10.49
C ASN A 614 31.29 21.17 11.89
N LYS A 615 30.96 22.47 11.99
CA LYS A 615 30.83 23.16 13.28
C LYS A 615 29.79 22.49 14.15
N ASN A 616 28.60 22.21 13.61
CA ASN A 616 27.52 21.52 14.35
C ASN A 616 27.96 20.11 14.79
N LYS A 617 28.64 19.36 13.95
CA LYS A 617 29.19 18.02 14.31
C LYS A 617 30.18 18.11 15.46
N LEU A 618 31.06 19.14 15.45
CA LEU A 618 31.99 19.37 16.55
C LEU A 618 31.25 19.73 17.85
N MET A 619 30.32 20.67 17.79
CA MET A 619 29.54 21.11 18.93
C MET A 619 28.73 19.99 19.59
N ASN A 620 28.25 19.03 18.79
CA ASN A 620 27.54 17.84 19.27
C ASN A 620 28.45 16.71 19.76
N ASN A 621 29.78 16.86 19.65
CA ASN A 621 30.71 15.87 20.16
C ASN A 621 30.99 16.12 21.65
N PRO A 622 30.65 15.19 22.56
CA PRO A 622 30.81 15.40 24.00
C PRO A 622 32.27 15.56 24.45
N LYS A 623 33.25 15.22 23.60
CA LYS A 623 34.68 15.40 23.86
C LYS A 623 35.26 16.70 23.32
N PHE A 624 34.45 17.49 22.60
CA PHE A 624 34.87 18.79 22.07
C PHE A 624 34.53 19.91 23.05
N VAL A 625 35.54 20.63 23.49
CA VAL A 625 35.41 21.74 24.43
C VAL A 625 35.69 23.06 23.72
N VAL A 626 34.75 23.98 23.82
CA VAL A 626 34.91 25.35 23.32
C VAL A 626 35.55 26.18 24.46
N ASN A 627 36.83 26.47 24.33
CA ASN A 627 37.56 27.38 25.17
C ASN A 627 37.74 28.72 24.44
N ASP A 628 38.39 29.69 25.08
CA ASP A 628 38.51 31.08 24.56
C ASP A 628 39.14 31.13 23.18
N GLU A 629 40.19 30.31 22.92
CA GLU A 629 40.86 30.30 21.62
C GLU A 629 39.99 29.67 20.52
N VAL A 630 39.19 28.68 20.86
CA VAL A 630 38.22 28.05 19.94
C VAL A 630 37.08 29.02 19.64
N GLN A 631 36.61 29.75 20.66
CA GLN A 631 35.56 30.74 20.47
C GLN A 631 36.06 31.91 19.61
N GLU A 632 37.23 32.44 19.87
CA GLU A 632 37.87 33.51 19.06
C GLU A 632 37.98 33.05 17.59
N TYR A 633 38.43 31.81 17.37
CA TYR A 633 38.51 31.25 16.03
C TYR A 633 37.13 31.18 15.34
N PHE A 634 36.11 30.70 16.03
CA PHE A 634 34.75 30.61 15.45
C PHE A 634 34.18 32.01 15.15
N ASP A 635 34.37 32.99 16.00
CA ASP A 635 33.89 34.36 15.80
C ASP A 635 34.57 35.04 14.59
N GLU A 636 35.85 34.81 14.40
CA GLU A 636 36.58 35.31 13.21
C GLU A 636 36.13 34.56 11.93
N VAL A 637 35.98 33.23 11.97
CA VAL A 637 35.50 32.45 10.82
C VAL A 637 34.06 32.82 10.47
N ASP A 638 33.17 32.93 11.45
CA ASP A 638 31.78 33.34 11.23
C ASP A 638 31.73 34.72 10.56
N THR A 639 32.58 35.65 11.01
CA THR A 639 32.69 36.97 10.37
C THR A 639 33.20 36.88 8.94
N LEU A 640 34.16 36.03 8.70
CA LEU A 640 34.76 35.82 7.38
C LEU A 640 33.81 35.14 6.42
N VAL A 641 33.19 34.04 6.85
CA VAL A 641 32.36 33.14 6.01
C VAL A 641 30.92 33.64 5.93
N LEU A 642 30.29 34.04 7.03
CA LEU A 642 28.86 34.42 7.03
C LEU A 642 28.63 35.83 6.45
N LYS A 643 29.59 36.75 6.61
CA LYS A 643 29.51 38.11 6.05
C LYS A 643 30.08 38.28 4.65
N ARG A 644 30.40 37.21 3.95
CA ARG A 644 30.94 37.23 2.57
C ARG A 644 32.21 38.08 2.38
N ARG A 645 33.10 38.13 3.37
CA ARG A 645 34.30 38.94 3.33
C ARG A 645 35.56 38.16 2.93
N TYR A 646 35.46 37.20 2.05
CA TYR A 646 36.59 36.35 1.67
C TYR A 646 36.88 36.26 0.18
N THR A 647 38.15 35.94 -0.14
CA THR A 647 38.59 35.28 -1.35
C THR A 647 39.21 33.95 -0.97
N ASP A 648 39.38 33.02 -1.93
CA ASP A 648 39.99 31.70 -1.67
C ASP A 648 41.40 31.86 -1.04
N ASP A 649 42.16 32.86 -1.47
CA ASP A 649 43.49 33.16 -0.92
C ASP A 649 43.38 33.63 0.54
N LYS A 650 42.43 34.52 0.84
CA LYS A 650 42.20 34.96 2.23
C LYS A 650 41.84 33.80 3.15
N ILE A 651 41.06 32.83 2.69
CA ILE A 651 40.72 31.64 3.50
C ILE A 651 41.96 30.77 3.74
N LYS A 652 42.82 30.61 2.71
CA LYS A 652 44.07 29.86 2.85
C LYS A 652 45.05 30.54 3.82
N ASP A 653 45.20 31.85 3.70
CA ASP A 653 46.03 32.67 4.59
C ASP A 653 45.55 32.63 6.02
N PHE A 654 44.25 32.84 6.22
CA PHE A 654 43.55 32.73 7.51
C PHE A 654 43.77 31.37 8.19
N LYS A 655 43.60 30.31 7.43
CA LYS A 655 43.79 28.94 7.92
C LYS A 655 45.25 28.66 8.28
N THR A 656 46.19 29.23 7.50
CA THR A 656 47.61 29.10 7.74
C THR A 656 48.03 29.87 8.99
N GLU A 657 47.52 31.06 9.17
CA GLU A 657 47.78 31.88 10.35
C GLU A 657 47.28 31.18 11.63
N TRP A 658 46.05 30.72 11.67
CA TRP A 658 45.51 30.02 12.82
C TRP A 658 46.22 28.67 13.10
N ARG A 659 46.71 27.96 12.09
CA ARG A 659 47.60 26.83 12.30
C ARG A 659 48.92 27.17 12.91
N LYS A 660 49.48 28.35 12.59
CA LYS A 660 50.71 28.89 13.25
C LYS A 660 50.42 29.24 14.73
N ARG A 661 49.33 29.95 15.01
CA ARG A 661 48.89 30.23 16.40
C ARG A 661 48.71 28.94 17.21
N ASN A 662 48.06 27.92 16.64
CA ASN A 662 47.83 26.65 17.33
C ASN A 662 49.11 25.84 17.60
N LYS A 663 50.18 26.07 16.87
CA LYS A 663 51.51 25.47 17.21
C LYS A 663 52.02 25.98 18.55
N VAL A 664 51.66 27.20 18.94
CA VAL A 664 52.01 27.82 20.23
C VAL A 664 51.02 27.33 21.31
N TYR A 665 49.74 27.39 21.04
CA TYR A 665 48.67 27.01 22.01
C TYR A 665 48.64 25.49 22.28
N LYS A 666 49.03 24.64 21.33
CA LYS A 666 48.99 23.17 21.40
C LYS A 666 47.56 22.65 21.78
N ASN A 667 46.54 23.34 21.30
CA ASN A 667 45.15 23.05 21.60
C ASN A 667 44.52 22.10 20.55
N ASP A 668 44.15 20.89 20.97
CA ASP A 668 43.61 19.88 20.05
C ASP A 668 42.21 20.23 19.56
N ASN A 669 41.37 20.88 20.41
CA ASN A 669 40.04 21.33 19.99
C ASN A 669 40.15 22.45 18.95
N LEU A 670 41.07 23.40 19.12
CA LEU A 670 41.32 24.41 18.11
C LEU A 670 41.81 23.77 16.78
N ARG A 671 42.66 22.75 16.85
CA ARG A 671 43.05 22.02 15.65
C ARG A 671 41.88 21.38 14.91
N LEU A 672 40.96 20.81 15.63
CA LEU A 672 39.72 20.24 15.06
C LEU A 672 38.83 21.34 14.45
N ALA A 673 38.66 22.47 15.12
CA ALA A 673 37.92 23.62 14.62
C ALA A 673 38.55 24.19 13.34
N ILE A 674 39.87 24.36 13.26
CA ILE A 674 40.57 24.82 12.07
C ILE A 674 40.37 23.86 10.89
N ASN A 675 40.37 22.56 11.14
CA ASN A 675 40.15 21.56 10.10
C ASN A 675 38.70 21.50 9.62
N ALA A 676 37.72 21.93 10.45
CA ALA A 676 36.33 22.02 10.05
C ALA A 676 36.08 23.01 8.90
N LEU A 677 36.94 24.02 8.73
CA LEU A 677 36.89 24.97 7.63
C LEU A 677 37.55 24.32 6.39
N GLU A 678 36.80 23.70 5.53
CA GLU A 678 37.29 23.08 4.27
C GLU A 678 36.94 23.95 3.07
N LEU A 679 37.95 24.22 2.23
CA LEU A 679 37.75 24.85 0.94
C LEU A 679 37.05 23.84 -0.02
N ARG A 680 35.98 24.29 -0.66
CA ARG A 680 35.21 23.51 -1.63
C ARG A 680 34.93 24.38 -2.85
N THR A 681 35.94 24.42 -3.75
CA THR A 681 35.80 25.13 -5.04
C THR A 681 34.85 24.35 -5.97
N VAL A 682 34.06 25.08 -6.73
CA VAL A 682 33.24 24.59 -7.81
C VAL A 682 33.79 25.16 -9.11
N ASN A 683 34.17 24.29 -10.02
CA ASN A 683 34.67 24.63 -11.36
C ASN A 683 33.51 24.54 -12.37
N ILE A 684 33.70 25.13 -13.55
CA ILE A 684 32.70 25.08 -14.63
C ILE A 684 32.40 23.62 -15.01
N LYS A 685 33.39 22.74 -15.04
CA LYS A 685 33.21 21.29 -15.27
C LYS A 685 32.34 20.56 -14.26
N ASP A 686 32.15 21.11 -13.07
CA ASP A 686 31.28 20.50 -12.02
C ASP A 686 29.81 20.82 -12.23
N ILE A 687 29.47 21.67 -13.17
CA ILE A 687 28.10 22.02 -13.55
C ILE A 687 27.57 20.91 -14.48
N SER A 688 26.51 20.26 -14.09
CA SER A 688 25.97 19.08 -14.81
C SER A 688 24.50 19.20 -15.24
N LYS A 689 23.81 20.27 -14.84
CA LYS A 689 22.37 20.45 -15.16
C LYS A 689 22.05 21.92 -15.32
N ILE A 690 21.08 22.19 -16.24
CA ILE A 690 20.53 23.51 -16.47
C ILE A 690 18.99 23.42 -16.58
N ALA A 691 18.30 24.46 -16.13
CA ALA A 691 16.85 24.60 -16.29
C ALA A 691 16.51 25.46 -17.51
N LEU A 692 15.24 25.40 -17.93
CA LEU A 692 14.59 26.24 -18.92
C LEU A 692 13.18 26.59 -18.44
N PRO A 693 12.64 27.78 -18.76
CA PRO A 693 11.22 28.06 -18.50
C PRO A 693 10.31 27.04 -19.18
N ILE A 694 9.18 26.70 -18.56
CA ILE A 694 8.25 25.69 -19.08
C ILE A 694 7.59 26.11 -20.39
N ASP A 695 7.45 27.40 -20.61
CA ASP A 695 6.85 28.05 -21.77
C ASP A 695 7.87 28.46 -22.84
N SER A 696 9.13 28.01 -22.73
CA SER A 696 10.15 28.29 -23.74
C SER A 696 9.78 27.70 -25.10
N ASN A 697 9.83 28.53 -26.12
CA ASN A 697 9.60 28.15 -27.51
C ASN A 697 10.90 27.71 -28.22
N PHE A 698 12.04 27.97 -27.63
CA PHE A 698 13.34 27.61 -28.19
C PHE A 698 14.38 27.35 -27.08
N VAL A 699 15.44 26.67 -27.44
CA VAL A 699 16.60 26.43 -26.56
C VAL A 699 17.72 27.38 -26.97
N PRO A 700 18.30 28.20 -26.05
CA PRO A 700 19.46 29.01 -26.36
C PRO A 700 20.58 28.19 -26.98
N LYS A 701 21.22 28.73 -28.03
CA LYS A 701 22.34 28.06 -28.78
C LYS A 701 23.42 27.57 -27.85
N PHE A 702 23.76 28.35 -26.83
CA PHE A 702 24.70 27.95 -25.80
C PHE A 702 24.29 26.65 -25.12
N ILE A 703 23.04 26.49 -24.74
CA ILE A 703 22.53 25.26 -24.07
C ILE A 703 22.55 24.11 -25.07
N THR A 704 22.07 24.33 -26.30
CA THR A 704 21.99 23.29 -27.35
C THR A 704 23.38 22.66 -27.60
N GLU A 705 24.44 23.46 -27.55
CA GLU A 705 25.79 23.00 -27.83
C GLU A 705 26.43 22.15 -26.70
N PHE A 706 25.95 22.33 -25.47
CA PHE A 706 26.48 21.65 -24.30
C PHE A 706 25.55 20.63 -23.69
N VAL A 707 24.37 20.39 -24.26
CA VAL A 707 23.47 19.30 -23.80
C VAL A 707 24.18 17.96 -23.99
N ASP A 708 24.19 17.15 -22.93
CA ASP A 708 24.72 15.79 -22.98
C ASP A 708 23.68 14.83 -23.59
N LEU A 709 23.77 14.65 -24.90
CA LEU A 709 22.89 13.74 -25.63
C LEU A 709 23.23 12.26 -25.41
N THR A 710 24.40 11.94 -24.81
CA THR A 710 24.78 10.54 -24.56
C THR A 710 24.18 9.99 -23.29
N ASP A 711 23.81 10.88 -22.36
CA ASP A 711 23.24 10.54 -21.07
C ASP A 711 21.87 11.20 -20.90
N ILE A 712 20.85 10.68 -21.61
CA ILE A 712 19.46 11.05 -21.41
C ILE A 712 18.96 10.35 -20.13
N THR A 713 19.59 10.69 -18.99
CA THR A 713 19.46 9.99 -17.69
C THR A 713 18.03 9.86 -17.20
N VAL A 714 17.16 10.80 -17.56
CA VAL A 714 15.75 10.75 -17.12
C VAL A 714 15.01 9.67 -17.89
N PHE A 715 15.27 9.58 -19.20
CA PHE A 715 14.70 8.54 -20.05
C PHE A 715 15.27 7.16 -19.68
N ASP A 716 16.58 7.06 -19.54
CA ASP A 716 17.25 5.82 -19.10
C ASP A 716 16.75 5.34 -17.73
N ASN A 717 16.54 6.27 -16.80
CA ASN A 717 15.97 5.94 -15.48
C ASN A 717 14.51 5.49 -15.56
N LEU A 718 13.71 6.06 -16.47
CA LEU A 718 12.35 5.63 -16.68
C LEU A 718 12.31 4.21 -17.23
N ILE A 719 13.09 3.96 -18.28
CA ILE A 719 13.15 2.65 -18.92
C ILE A 719 13.72 1.61 -17.95
N ALA A 720 14.75 1.95 -17.19
CA ALA A 720 15.25 1.10 -16.12
C ALA A 720 14.17 0.82 -15.07
N THR A 721 13.37 1.82 -14.70
CA THR A 721 12.25 1.64 -13.76
C THR A 721 11.15 0.75 -14.33
N LEU A 722 10.83 0.88 -15.61
CA LEU A 722 9.88 0.01 -16.30
C LEU A 722 10.40 -1.43 -16.37
N ILE A 723 11.61 -1.63 -16.88
CA ILE A 723 12.22 -2.96 -17.02
C ILE A 723 12.42 -3.64 -15.65
N GLU A 724 12.87 -2.89 -14.66
CA GLU A 724 12.99 -3.36 -13.27
C GLU A 724 11.61 -3.68 -12.65
N GLY A 725 10.63 -2.83 -12.96
CA GLY A 725 9.24 -3.00 -12.53
C GLY A 725 8.58 -4.25 -13.11
N LEU A 726 8.97 -4.65 -14.31
CA LEU A 726 8.42 -5.79 -15.01
C LEU A 726 9.02 -7.14 -14.59
N GLY A 727 10.01 -7.14 -13.69
CA GLY A 727 10.69 -8.36 -13.27
C GLY A 727 11.45 -9.09 -14.40
N ILE A 728 11.58 -8.44 -15.56
CA ILE A 728 12.21 -9.01 -16.77
C ILE A 728 13.72 -9.20 -16.54
N LEU A 729 14.32 -8.34 -15.75
CA LEU A 729 15.71 -8.47 -15.29
C LEU A 729 15.73 -8.43 -13.76
N CYS A 730 15.80 -9.60 -13.14
CA CYS A 730 16.05 -9.73 -11.70
C CYS A 730 17.50 -9.31 -11.38
N VAL A 731 17.79 -8.03 -11.43
CA VAL A 731 19.06 -7.51 -10.89
C VAL A 731 18.86 -7.30 -9.40
N ARG A 732 19.52 -8.11 -8.58
CA ARG A 732 19.57 -7.89 -7.13
C ARG A 732 20.22 -6.52 -6.89
N ASN A 733 19.41 -5.57 -6.49
CA ASN A 733 19.88 -4.27 -6.06
C ASN A 733 20.35 -4.39 -4.60
N ASN A 734 21.64 -4.51 -4.39
CA ASN A 734 22.25 -4.58 -3.05
C ASN A 734 22.26 -3.21 -2.33
N GLY A 735 21.49 -2.23 -2.80
CA GLY A 735 21.41 -0.90 -2.21
C GLY A 735 22.52 0.07 -2.68
N ASP A 736 23.42 -0.37 -3.52
CA ASP A 736 24.58 0.43 -4.01
C ASP A 736 24.33 1.18 -5.34
N GLY A 737 23.11 1.09 -5.88
CA GLY A 737 22.73 1.71 -7.16
C GLY A 737 23.30 1.06 -8.42
N LYS A 738 24.21 0.09 -8.30
CA LYS A 738 24.89 -0.54 -9.43
C LYS A 738 23.95 -1.34 -10.34
N GLY A 739 22.88 -1.90 -9.78
CA GLY A 739 21.87 -2.63 -10.56
C GLY A 739 21.14 -1.75 -11.57
N ARG A 740 20.77 -0.51 -11.22
CA ARG A 740 20.17 0.46 -12.14
C ARG A 740 21.13 0.86 -13.24
N GLN A 741 22.40 1.09 -12.90
CA GLN A 741 23.44 1.45 -13.87
C GLN A 741 23.67 0.32 -14.89
N MET A 742 23.54 -0.93 -14.48
CA MET A 742 23.66 -2.09 -15.37
C MET A 742 22.51 -2.18 -16.36
N ILE A 743 21.26 -1.94 -15.93
CA ILE A 743 20.09 -1.89 -16.82
C ILE A 743 20.22 -0.71 -17.80
N THR A 744 20.61 0.45 -17.33
CA THR A 744 20.84 1.63 -18.16
C THR A 744 21.93 1.37 -19.21
N ASN A 745 22.99 0.64 -18.85
CA ASN A 745 24.02 0.25 -19.81
C ASN A 745 23.50 -0.74 -20.85
N VAL A 746 22.69 -1.74 -20.47
CA VAL A 746 22.07 -2.67 -21.44
C VAL A 746 21.22 -1.89 -22.44
N VAL A 747 20.40 -0.94 -21.98
CA VAL A 747 19.59 -0.09 -22.87
C VAL A 747 20.46 0.77 -23.81
N LYS A 748 21.63 1.23 -23.35
CA LYS A 748 22.58 2.01 -24.17
C LYS A 748 23.25 1.21 -25.28
N TYR A 749 23.52 -0.07 -25.04
CA TYR A 749 24.26 -0.93 -25.98
C TYR A 749 23.37 -1.75 -26.90
N TYR A 750 22.08 -1.79 -26.68
CA TYR A 750 21.14 -2.46 -27.54
C TYR A 750 20.61 -1.55 -28.64
#